data_9ecf303df6a45f780042d66a5ad4e530
#
_entry.id   9ecf303df6a45f780042d66a5ad4e530
#
_cell.length_a   1.000
_cell.length_b   1.000
_cell.length_c   1.000
_cell.angle_alpha   90.00
_cell.angle_beta   90.00
_cell.angle_gamma   90.00
#
_symmetry.space_group_name_H-M   'P 1'
#
loop_
_entity.id
_entity.type
_entity.pdbx_description
1 polymer ?
#
loop_
_entity_poly.entity_id
_entity_poly.type
_entity_poly.pdbx_seq_one_letter_code
_entity_poly.pdbx_strand_id
1 'polypeptide(L)'
;MDRQRALASKVFRLIACSALAGALAACGGGGGGYGGGSSTPAATATISVTPLTITAGQSATLTWSSNTACTASGGWTGAQAATGTLDVTPTATGAIAYTLTCTGSGYTGTATQSATLTVNAASAYTATSLVEDIAGGTQRTTDPLLVNPWGIVVGPTTPMWVANNHSETSTVYNGGGTKLPVGPHFAPGAGAATFDVTGIVFNSSTDFTVTNGTVTAPAAFIFDGEGGRIAGWAQTVDAANAITMYTATDGAVYKGLATANNGTGNFLYAADFANGKIDVFNATYAKQATSATSFGFADTTLPAGYGPFGIQAITKGGTTRIYVAYAKHDTSNPADEAAGAGLGVVNVFDTNGTFVKRLVADAGKLNAPWGLALAPSDFGTLSSALVVGNFGDGKIHGYDVDTGRYLGELSDSTGAAFAVPGLWGLSFGNDAQNQPHATLFFAAGTNGEVNGRYGRIDLGATAPTIGTAPAITLVVPAGNLSGTVTLQANATNLVAINKVQFFLNGTTLIGEDTTDPFTVQWDTTTVANGSAKLRAIATDAGGDVGSTGVLTVTVANTAPAATLTQVQTNVFTPRCSGCHNGSNPANGALPGSMDLRAGSSFASIVSVPSIEQSTLQRVKPSDPDNSYLIHKVEGTAGITGAQMPFGGPFLDQPTIDTIRSWITSGAPNN
;
A
#
# COMPACT_ATOMS: atom_id res chain seq x y z
N MET A 1 -52.92 30.94 16.67
CA MET A 1 -52.91 30.17 17.94
C MET A 1 -51.45 29.99 18.36
N ASP A 2 -50.96 31.11 18.87
CA ASP A 2 -49.65 31.22 19.50
C ASP A 2 -49.73 30.73 20.93
N ARG A 3 -48.84 29.81 21.29
CA ARG A 3 -48.28 29.55 22.64
C ARG A 3 -47.80 28.10 22.76
N GLN A 4 -46.66 27.80 22.11
CA GLN A 4 -45.79 26.67 22.49
C GLN A 4 -44.46 26.68 21.70
N ARG A 5 -43.78 27.82 21.69
CA ARG A 5 -42.39 27.94 21.27
C ARG A 5 -41.64 28.82 22.23
N ALA A 6 -41.32 28.32 23.39
CA ALA A 6 -40.35 28.92 24.31
C ALA A 6 -40.09 28.04 25.52
N LEU A 7 -39.45 26.89 25.36
CA LEU A 7 -38.80 26.10 26.45
C LEU A 7 -37.89 25.00 25.89
N ALA A 8 -36.90 25.36 25.09
CA ALA A 8 -35.83 24.44 24.72
C ALA A 8 -34.58 25.19 24.29
N SER A 9 -34.15 26.17 25.09
CA SER A 9 -32.89 26.88 24.80
C SER A 9 -32.29 27.44 26.08
N LYS A 10 -32.12 26.64 27.14
CA LYS A 10 -31.35 27.03 28.34
C LYS A 10 -30.93 25.81 29.17
N VAL A 11 -30.27 24.83 28.57
CA VAL A 11 -29.51 23.82 29.33
C VAL A 11 -28.34 23.36 28.45
N PHE A 12 -27.38 24.23 28.15
CA PHE A 12 -26.05 23.81 27.68
C PHE A 12 -25.07 25.00 27.75
N ARG A 13 -24.94 25.60 28.95
CA ARG A 13 -23.81 26.48 29.30
C ARG A 13 -23.71 26.55 30.81
N LEU A 14 -23.13 25.51 31.42
CA LEU A 14 -22.58 25.59 32.80
C LEU A 14 -21.86 24.28 33.12
N ILE A 15 -20.66 24.08 32.62
CA ILE A 15 -19.59 23.30 33.24
C ILE A 15 -18.29 23.68 32.51
N ALA A 16 -17.75 24.84 32.89
CA ALA A 16 -16.37 25.18 32.64
C ALA A 16 -16.07 26.50 33.36
N CYS A 17 -16.10 26.49 34.67
CA CYS A 17 -15.49 27.53 35.52
C CYS A 17 -15.71 27.17 37.01
N SER A 18 -14.88 26.26 37.50
CA SER A 18 -14.75 26.09 38.96
C SER A 18 -13.43 25.43 39.30
N ALA A 19 -12.35 26.20 39.18
CA ALA A 19 -11.09 25.98 39.91
C ALA A 19 -10.17 27.19 39.75
N LEU A 20 -10.66 28.38 40.18
CA LEU A 20 -9.78 29.50 40.46
C LEU A 20 -10.49 30.43 41.43
N ALA A 21 -10.57 30.05 42.73
CA ALA A 21 -10.99 30.93 43.80
C ALA A 21 -10.33 30.44 45.09
N GLY A 22 -9.27 31.06 45.47
CA GLY A 22 -8.64 30.78 46.77
C GLY A 22 -7.33 31.51 46.93
N ALA A 23 -7.36 32.84 47.01
CA ALA A 23 -6.41 33.68 47.76
C ALA A 23 -6.63 35.16 47.47
N LEU A 24 -7.63 35.73 48.10
CA LEU A 24 -7.66 37.18 48.39
C LEU A 24 -8.26 37.31 49.77
N ALA A 25 -7.40 37.40 50.75
CA ALA A 25 -7.77 37.81 52.09
C ALA A 25 -6.89 38.95 52.53
N ALA A 26 -7.57 40.09 52.76
CA ALA A 26 -7.27 41.10 53.74
C ALA A 26 -6.07 42.03 53.51
N CYS A 27 -6.37 43.23 53.03
CA CYS A 27 -5.67 44.44 53.39
C CYS A 27 -6.13 44.89 54.80
N GLY A 28 -5.20 44.83 55.78
CA GLY A 28 -5.30 45.45 57.06
C GLY A 28 -3.97 46.13 57.34
N GLY A 29 -3.94 47.48 57.42
CA GLY A 29 -2.72 48.27 57.53
C GLY A 29 -2.04 48.19 58.87
N GLY A 30 -0.73 48.43 58.89
CA GLY A 30 0.10 48.59 60.06
C GLY A 30 1.57 48.57 59.73
N GLY A 31 2.27 49.68 59.80
CA GLY A 31 3.59 49.96 59.28
C GLY A 31 4.76 49.24 59.90
N GLY A 32 5.85 49.27 59.16
CA GLY A 32 7.22 49.27 59.65
C GLY A 32 7.96 47.93 59.57
N GLY A 33 8.96 47.82 58.70
CA GLY A 33 10.00 46.84 58.82
C GLY A 33 10.55 46.35 57.46
N TYR A 34 11.61 47.00 56.95
CA TYR A 34 12.42 46.53 55.90
C TYR A 34 13.12 45.19 56.30
N GLY A 35 12.67 44.16 55.78
CA GLY A 35 13.35 42.88 55.83
C GLY A 35 13.02 42.13 54.54
N GLY A 36 13.82 42.33 53.46
CA GLY A 36 13.71 41.59 52.20
C GLY A 36 14.10 40.14 52.39
N GLY A 37 13.21 39.33 52.91
CA GLY A 37 13.31 37.86 52.84
C GLY A 37 12.66 37.41 51.55
N SER A 38 13.46 37.11 50.52
CA SER A 38 13.02 36.37 49.35
C SER A 38 12.56 35.01 49.84
N SER A 39 11.24 34.84 50.00
CA SER A 39 10.70 33.52 50.33
C SER A 39 10.82 32.64 49.07
N THR A 40 11.67 31.62 49.17
CA THR A 40 11.80 30.58 48.13
C THR A 40 10.41 29.98 47.86
N PRO A 41 9.89 30.04 46.61
CA PRO A 41 8.56 29.53 46.29
C PRO A 41 8.47 28.02 46.53
N ALA A 42 7.30 27.52 46.88
CA ALA A 42 7.05 26.09 47.01
C ALA A 42 7.04 25.39 45.61
N ALA A 43 7.53 24.16 45.56
CA ALA A 43 7.36 23.34 44.39
C ALA A 43 5.86 23.05 44.17
N THR A 44 5.42 23.10 42.90
CA THR A 44 4.04 22.78 42.49
C THR A 44 4.05 21.73 41.35
N ALA A 45 3.01 20.89 41.30
CA ALA A 45 2.80 19.96 40.25
C ALA A 45 1.30 19.75 39.99
N THR A 46 0.94 19.52 38.76
CA THR A 46 -0.35 18.99 38.32
C THR A 46 -0.11 17.87 37.30
N ILE A 47 -0.94 16.85 37.30
CA ILE A 47 -0.99 15.82 36.27
C ILE A 47 -2.44 15.39 36.08
N SER A 48 -2.80 15.14 34.83
CA SER A 48 -4.11 14.61 34.44
C SER A 48 -3.93 13.58 33.36
N VAL A 49 -4.88 12.67 33.21
CA VAL A 49 -4.97 11.70 32.11
C VAL A 49 -6.35 11.81 31.47
N THR A 50 -6.38 11.80 30.15
CA THR A 50 -7.64 11.92 29.39
C THR A 50 -7.61 10.96 28.20
N PRO A 51 -8.64 10.07 28.07
CA PRO A 51 -9.73 9.82 29.01
C PRO A 51 -9.26 9.13 30.29
N LEU A 52 -10.06 9.14 31.35
CA LEU A 52 -9.78 8.46 32.63
C LEU A 52 -9.92 6.95 32.55
N THR A 53 -10.65 6.45 31.57
CA THR A 53 -10.88 5.03 31.34
C THR A 53 -10.66 4.73 29.85
N ILE A 54 -9.91 3.68 29.59
CA ILE A 54 -9.68 3.14 28.24
C ILE A 54 -9.84 1.63 28.27
N THR A 55 -9.82 1.03 27.09
CA THR A 55 -9.62 -0.40 26.93
C THR A 55 -8.14 -0.70 26.67
N ALA A 56 -7.67 -1.88 27.04
CA ALA A 56 -6.31 -2.36 26.78
C ALA A 56 -5.93 -2.13 25.31
N GLY A 57 -4.76 -1.50 25.08
CA GLY A 57 -4.30 -1.13 23.73
C GLY A 57 -4.83 0.22 23.20
N GLN A 58 -5.78 0.87 23.85
CA GLN A 58 -6.19 2.23 23.53
C GLN A 58 -5.22 3.27 24.10
N SER A 59 -5.18 4.45 23.47
CA SER A 59 -4.35 5.56 23.94
C SER A 59 -5.09 6.48 24.92
N ALA A 60 -4.36 6.96 25.93
CA ALA A 60 -4.75 8.07 26.77
C ALA A 60 -3.61 9.09 26.83
N THR A 61 -3.95 10.38 26.90
CA THR A 61 -2.97 11.46 26.95
C THR A 61 -2.76 11.91 28.38
N LEU A 62 -1.53 11.82 28.87
CA LEU A 62 -1.07 12.49 30.08
C LEU A 62 -0.78 13.95 29.76
N THR A 63 -1.18 14.85 30.66
CA THR A 63 -0.84 16.28 30.60
C THR A 63 -0.38 16.72 31.98
N TRP A 64 0.77 17.39 32.04
CA TRP A 64 1.31 17.87 33.33
C TRP A 64 1.90 19.27 33.24
N SER A 65 1.92 19.90 34.38
CA SER A 65 2.55 21.22 34.59
C SER A 65 3.15 21.29 35.97
N SER A 66 4.33 21.88 36.09
CA SER A 66 5.02 22.18 37.33
C SER A 66 5.84 23.47 37.21
N ASN A 67 6.34 24.00 38.30
CA ASN A 67 7.25 25.14 38.31
C ASN A 67 8.73 24.72 38.39
N THR A 68 9.04 23.42 38.41
CA THR A 68 10.41 22.88 38.46
C THR A 68 10.49 21.55 37.70
N ALA A 69 11.69 21.01 37.49
CA ALA A 69 11.90 19.69 36.90
C ALA A 69 11.30 18.58 37.75
N CYS A 70 10.82 17.52 37.13
CA CYS A 70 10.11 16.42 37.77
C CYS A 70 10.69 15.09 37.43
N THR A 71 10.38 14.08 38.26
CA THR A 71 10.65 12.65 37.99
C THR A 71 9.32 11.90 37.93
N ALA A 72 9.17 11.08 36.89
CA ALA A 72 8.04 10.20 36.68
C ALA A 72 8.23 8.85 37.38
N SER A 73 7.12 8.27 37.87
CA SER A 73 7.09 6.92 38.44
C SER A 73 5.72 6.26 38.26
N GLY A 74 5.60 4.94 38.52
CA GLY A 74 4.39 4.18 38.28
C GLY A 74 4.28 3.70 36.83
N GLY A 75 3.20 4.01 36.14
CA GLY A 75 2.97 3.61 34.73
C GLY A 75 3.95 4.22 33.70
N TRP A 76 4.83 5.11 34.13
CA TRP A 76 5.89 5.74 33.33
C TRP A 76 7.11 6.01 34.19
N THR A 77 8.24 6.38 33.58
CA THR A 77 9.49 6.59 34.33
C THR A 77 10.36 7.69 33.69
N GLY A 78 11.34 8.15 34.45
CA GLY A 78 12.37 9.08 33.97
C GLY A 78 12.13 10.54 34.30
N ALA A 79 13.12 11.38 33.94
CA ALA A 79 13.04 12.82 34.14
C ALA A 79 12.04 13.43 33.16
N GLN A 80 11.25 14.38 33.66
CA GLN A 80 10.25 15.11 32.88
C GLN A 80 10.53 16.62 32.91
N ALA A 81 10.27 17.28 31.78
CA ALA A 81 10.27 18.73 31.72
C ALA A 81 9.18 19.29 32.64
N ALA A 82 9.27 20.58 32.99
CA ALA A 82 8.29 21.26 33.85
C ALA A 82 6.85 21.19 33.29
N THR A 83 6.68 21.12 31.99
CA THR A 83 5.38 20.97 31.31
C THR A 83 5.50 19.97 30.17
N GLY A 84 4.42 19.24 29.86
CA GLY A 84 4.41 18.34 28.73
C GLY A 84 3.11 17.57 28.57
N THR A 85 3.07 16.83 27.46
CA THR A 85 2.05 15.83 27.15
C THR A 85 2.72 14.54 26.69
N LEU A 86 2.10 13.40 26.98
CA LEU A 86 2.58 12.07 26.55
C LEU A 86 1.38 11.16 26.32
N ASP A 87 1.32 10.53 25.15
CA ASP A 87 0.35 9.47 24.91
C ASP A 87 0.87 8.14 25.46
N VAL A 88 0.04 7.47 26.24
CA VAL A 88 0.29 6.14 26.83
C VAL A 88 -0.71 5.14 26.30
N THR A 89 -0.24 3.90 25.97
CA THR A 89 -1.06 2.85 25.35
C THR A 89 -0.88 1.54 26.14
N PRO A 90 -1.35 1.47 27.41
CA PRO A 90 -1.16 0.28 28.22
C PRO A 90 -1.98 -0.90 27.72
N THR A 91 -1.40 -2.09 27.74
CA THR A 91 -2.06 -3.37 27.39
C THR A 91 -2.47 -4.18 28.62
N ALA A 92 -1.89 -3.91 29.79
CA ALA A 92 -2.28 -4.55 31.04
C ALA A 92 -3.58 -3.92 31.59
N THR A 93 -4.54 -4.74 31.96
CA THR A 93 -5.80 -4.30 32.58
C THR A 93 -5.65 -3.92 34.04
N GLY A 94 -6.54 -3.05 34.52
CA GLY A 94 -6.56 -2.56 35.90
C GLY A 94 -6.30 -1.07 36.03
N ALA A 95 -6.13 -0.60 37.24
CA ALA A 95 -5.83 0.81 37.53
C ALA A 95 -4.33 1.06 37.46
N ILE A 96 -3.90 1.96 36.62
CA ILE A 96 -2.48 2.37 36.45
C ILE A 96 -2.32 3.81 36.98
N ALA A 97 -1.50 3.99 37.99
CA ALA A 97 -1.17 5.31 38.52
C ALA A 97 0.06 5.88 37.80
N TYR A 98 -0.06 7.09 37.30
CA TYR A 98 1.03 7.89 36.75
C TYR A 98 1.36 8.99 37.74
N THR A 99 2.54 8.90 38.35
CA THR A 99 2.95 9.80 39.43
C THR A 99 4.07 10.71 38.97
N LEU A 100 3.96 11.98 39.31
CA LEU A 100 4.94 13.04 39.05
C LEU A 100 5.45 13.59 40.36
N THR A 101 6.75 13.55 40.60
CA THR A 101 7.41 14.10 41.78
C THR A 101 8.38 15.19 41.33
N CYS A 102 8.16 16.42 41.80
CA CYS A 102 8.86 17.62 41.37
C CYS A 102 9.66 18.23 42.52
N THR A 103 10.95 18.40 42.31
CA THR A 103 11.90 19.04 43.25
C THR A 103 12.90 19.88 42.47
N GLY A 104 13.38 20.97 43.01
CA GLY A 104 14.37 21.79 42.30
C GLY A 104 15.12 22.75 43.22
N SER A 105 16.37 23.07 42.89
CA SER A 105 17.13 24.13 43.54
C SER A 105 16.43 25.47 43.34
N GLY A 106 16.17 26.20 44.42
CA GLY A 106 15.41 27.45 44.35
C GLY A 106 13.92 27.30 44.66
N TYR A 107 13.48 26.10 45.07
CA TYR A 107 12.12 25.82 45.53
C TYR A 107 12.14 25.13 46.89
N THR A 108 11.09 25.36 47.72
CA THR A 108 10.91 24.66 48.99
C THR A 108 9.99 23.45 48.82
N GLY A 109 10.35 22.35 49.46
CA GLY A 109 9.55 21.13 49.51
C GLY A 109 9.57 20.30 48.22
N THR A 110 8.75 19.27 48.23
CA THR A 110 8.51 18.34 47.10
C THR A 110 7.04 18.35 46.78
N ALA A 111 6.69 18.54 45.52
CA ALA A 111 5.31 18.36 45.03
C ALA A 111 5.15 17.00 44.38
N THR A 112 4.23 16.19 44.89
CA THR A 112 3.89 14.89 44.28
C THR A 112 2.41 14.89 43.93
N GLN A 113 2.11 14.53 42.67
CA GLN A 113 0.75 14.39 42.16
C GLN A 113 0.64 13.09 41.34
N SER A 114 -0.55 12.49 41.32
CA SER A 114 -0.82 11.28 40.58
C SER A 114 -2.14 11.40 39.82
N ALA A 115 -2.16 10.84 38.59
CA ALA A 115 -3.36 10.58 37.80
C ALA A 115 -3.55 9.08 37.63
N THR A 116 -4.76 8.58 37.80
CA THR A 116 -5.07 7.16 37.64
C THR A 116 -5.84 6.94 36.37
N LEU A 117 -5.34 6.03 35.52
CA LEU A 117 -5.98 5.54 34.33
C LEU A 117 -6.56 4.15 34.62
N THR A 118 -7.87 3.95 34.38
CA THR A 118 -8.50 2.63 34.45
C THR A 118 -8.42 1.97 33.05
N VAL A 119 -7.87 0.77 32.98
CA VAL A 119 -7.74 -0.01 31.74
C VAL A 119 -8.64 -1.24 31.83
N ASN A 120 -9.68 -1.26 31.02
CA ASN A 120 -10.59 -2.39 30.90
C ASN A 120 -10.04 -3.44 29.91
N ALA A 121 -10.52 -4.68 30.00
CA ALA A 121 -10.20 -5.71 29.00
C ALA A 121 -10.73 -5.30 27.62
N ALA A 122 -9.96 -5.60 26.57
CA ALA A 122 -10.41 -5.48 25.19
C ALA A 122 -11.50 -6.50 24.89
N SER A 123 -12.40 -6.17 23.97
CA SER A 123 -13.34 -7.16 23.43
C SER A 123 -12.58 -8.17 22.59
N ALA A 124 -12.93 -9.42 22.74
CA ALA A 124 -12.47 -10.48 21.83
C ALA A 124 -13.36 -10.52 20.60
N TYR A 125 -12.78 -10.78 19.46
CA TYR A 125 -13.47 -10.99 18.20
C TYR A 125 -13.14 -12.38 17.65
N THR A 126 -13.95 -12.83 16.69
CA THR A 126 -13.83 -14.13 16.05
C THR A 126 -13.88 -13.96 14.55
N ALA A 127 -12.83 -14.35 13.84
CA ALA A 127 -12.82 -14.31 12.39
C ALA A 127 -13.14 -15.70 11.81
N THR A 128 -13.99 -15.74 10.77
CA THR A 128 -14.42 -16.95 10.08
C THR A 128 -14.21 -16.79 8.57
N SER A 129 -13.48 -17.71 7.93
CA SER A 129 -13.47 -17.85 6.48
C SER A 129 -14.81 -18.44 6.00
N LEU A 130 -15.48 -17.76 5.09
CA LEU A 130 -16.76 -18.20 4.55
C LEU A 130 -16.60 -18.82 3.16
N VAL A 131 -15.85 -18.17 2.27
CA VAL A 131 -15.63 -18.57 0.89
C VAL A 131 -14.17 -18.38 0.52
N GLU A 132 -13.61 -19.35 -0.19
CA GLU A 132 -12.29 -19.26 -0.82
C GLU A 132 -12.38 -19.79 -2.26
N ASP A 133 -11.44 -19.38 -3.12
CA ASP A 133 -11.39 -19.82 -4.53
C ASP A 133 -10.85 -21.25 -4.70
N ILE A 134 -10.10 -21.74 -3.72
CA ILE A 134 -9.52 -23.10 -3.70
C ILE A 134 -10.13 -23.96 -2.60
N ALA A 135 -10.27 -25.25 -2.88
CA ALA A 135 -10.78 -26.23 -1.89
C ALA A 135 -9.67 -26.64 -0.92
N GLY A 136 -10.05 -27.03 0.30
CA GLY A 136 -9.17 -27.67 1.28
C GLY A 136 -8.82 -26.86 2.52
N GLY A 137 -9.33 -25.63 2.65
CA GLY A 137 -9.22 -24.81 3.86
C GLY A 137 -10.37 -25.02 4.85
N THR A 138 -10.56 -24.04 5.75
CA THR A 138 -11.63 -24.02 6.75
C THR A 138 -12.92 -23.36 6.25
N GLN A 139 -12.94 -22.91 4.99
CA GLN A 139 -14.09 -22.25 4.36
C GLN A 139 -15.31 -23.15 4.26
N ARG A 140 -16.50 -22.53 4.30
CA ARG A 140 -17.78 -23.23 4.12
C ARG A 140 -18.12 -23.51 2.66
N THR A 141 -17.62 -22.68 1.75
CA THR A 141 -17.92 -22.74 0.32
C THR A 141 -16.65 -22.49 -0.49
N THR A 142 -16.49 -23.19 -1.62
CA THR A 142 -15.44 -22.91 -2.61
C THR A 142 -16.08 -22.26 -3.83
N ASP A 143 -15.53 -21.12 -4.25
CA ASP A 143 -15.96 -20.40 -5.45
C ASP A 143 -14.75 -19.98 -6.31
N PRO A 144 -14.46 -20.66 -7.44
CA PRO A 144 -13.30 -20.38 -8.27
C PRO A 144 -13.32 -18.99 -8.94
N LEU A 145 -14.42 -18.24 -8.82
CA LEU A 145 -14.50 -16.87 -9.30
C LEU A 145 -14.06 -15.83 -8.25
N LEU A 146 -13.90 -16.24 -7.00
CA LEU A 146 -13.46 -15.34 -5.92
C LEU A 146 -11.92 -15.16 -5.96
N VAL A 147 -11.36 -14.62 -7.04
CA VAL A 147 -9.91 -14.43 -7.18
C VAL A 147 -9.55 -12.97 -6.97
N ASN A 148 -8.65 -12.72 -6.02
CA ASN A 148 -8.22 -11.37 -5.61
C ASN A 148 -9.42 -10.42 -5.37
N PRO A 149 -10.32 -10.72 -4.41
CA PRO A 149 -11.48 -9.89 -4.16
C PRO A 149 -11.07 -8.60 -3.42
N TRP A 150 -11.49 -7.44 -3.96
CA TRP A 150 -11.19 -6.12 -3.42
C TRP A 150 -12.40 -5.50 -2.72
N GLY A 151 -13.25 -4.80 -3.45
CA GLY A 151 -14.38 -4.08 -2.92
C GLY A 151 -15.50 -5.00 -2.45
N ILE A 152 -16.11 -4.68 -1.30
CA ILE A 152 -17.33 -5.32 -0.83
C ILE A 152 -18.36 -4.28 -0.40
N VAL A 153 -19.61 -4.53 -0.71
CA VAL A 153 -20.70 -3.60 -0.37
C VAL A 153 -22.03 -4.34 -0.17
N VAL A 154 -22.89 -3.77 0.67
CA VAL A 154 -24.30 -4.13 0.78
C VAL A 154 -25.20 -2.94 0.50
N GLY A 155 -26.33 -3.14 -0.15
CA GLY A 155 -27.47 -2.24 -0.08
C GLY A 155 -28.31 -2.52 1.16
N PRO A 156 -29.37 -1.74 1.40
CA PRO A 156 -30.18 -1.85 2.63
C PRO A 156 -30.77 -3.26 2.91
N THR A 157 -31.03 -4.05 1.85
CA THR A 157 -31.62 -5.40 1.96
C THR A 157 -30.92 -6.43 1.07
N THR A 158 -29.81 -6.04 0.40
CA THR A 158 -29.11 -6.93 -0.52
C THR A 158 -28.16 -7.87 0.22
N PRO A 159 -27.80 -9.02 -0.35
CA PRO A 159 -26.64 -9.78 0.06
C PRO A 159 -25.34 -8.99 -0.18
N MET A 160 -24.20 -9.51 0.30
CA MET A 160 -22.89 -8.93 0.10
C MET A 160 -22.42 -9.13 -1.34
N TRP A 161 -22.07 -8.03 -1.99
CA TRP A 161 -21.48 -8.00 -3.32
C TRP A 161 -19.98 -7.83 -3.22
N VAL A 162 -19.24 -8.59 -4.02
CA VAL A 162 -17.78 -8.67 -3.97
C VAL A 162 -17.22 -8.43 -5.37
N ALA A 163 -16.30 -7.48 -5.51
CA ALA A 163 -15.57 -7.20 -6.75
C ALA A 163 -14.32 -8.07 -6.81
N ASN A 164 -14.21 -8.97 -7.80
CA ASN A 164 -13.11 -9.91 -7.94
C ASN A 164 -12.16 -9.45 -9.05
N ASN A 165 -11.04 -8.88 -8.68
CA ASN A 165 -10.11 -8.22 -9.57
C ASN A 165 -9.58 -9.14 -10.67
N HIS A 166 -9.04 -10.31 -10.31
CA HIS A 166 -8.38 -11.20 -11.26
C HIS A 166 -9.30 -12.16 -12.03
N SER A 167 -10.57 -12.26 -11.64
CA SER A 167 -11.55 -13.07 -12.40
C SER A 167 -12.48 -12.24 -13.27
N GLU A 168 -12.34 -10.91 -13.27
CA GLU A 168 -13.19 -9.99 -14.04
C GLU A 168 -14.67 -10.21 -13.76
N THR A 169 -15.03 -10.42 -12.47
CA THR A 169 -16.40 -10.70 -12.06
C THR A 169 -16.78 -9.96 -10.79
N SER A 170 -18.08 -9.87 -10.54
CA SER A 170 -18.58 -9.64 -9.19
C SER A 170 -19.38 -10.85 -8.74
N THR A 171 -19.11 -11.35 -7.55
CA THR A 171 -19.80 -12.48 -6.93
C THR A 171 -20.61 -12.01 -5.73
N VAL A 172 -21.65 -12.77 -5.39
CA VAL A 172 -22.61 -12.36 -4.37
C VAL A 172 -22.83 -13.48 -3.37
N TYR A 173 -22.70 -13.14 -2.06
CA TYR A 173 -22.83 -14.10 -0.98
C TYR A 173 -23.76 -13.59 0.12
N ASN A 174 -24.47 -14.52 0.78
CA ASN A 174 -25.11 -14.21 2.05
C ASN A 174 -24.10 -14.23 3.22
N GLY A 175 -24.53 -13.81 4.41
CA GLY A 175 -23.67 -13.77 5.61
C GLY A 175 -23.22 -15.13 6.15
N GLY A 176 -23.66 -16.22 5.56
CA GLY A 176 -23.22 -17.59 5.83
C GLY A 176 -22.26 -18.15 4.79
N GLY A 177 -21.91 -17.37 3.74
CA GLY A 177 -21.03 -17.78 2.67
C GLY A 177 -21.70 -18.56 1.53
N THR A 178 -23.03 -18.59 1.49
CA THR A 178 -23.75 -19.20 0.36
C THR A 178 -23.72 -18.27 -0.85
N LYS A 179 -23.19 -18.76 -1.98
CA LYS A 179 -23.19 -18.03 -3.26
C LYS A 179 -24.60 -17.92 -3.82
N LEU A 180 -24.96 -16.74 -4.31
CA LEU A 180 -26.18 -16.49 -5.05
C LEU A 180 -25.90 -16.46 -6.56
N PRO A 181 -26.84 -16.94 -7.41
CA PRO A 181 -26.64 -17.04 -8.86
C PRO A 181 -26.86 -15.66 -9.54
N VAL A 182 -26.16 -14.64 -9.08
CA VAL A 182 -26.23 -13.28 -9.58
C VAL A 182 -24.85 -12.64 -9.47
N GLY A 183 -24.55 -11.71 -10.36
CA GLY A 183 -23.31 -10.95 -10.43
C GLY A 183 -22.77 -10.86 -11.85
N PRO A 184 -22.31 -9.68 -12.27
CA PRO A 184 -21.83 -9.46 -13.63
C PRO A 184 -20.41 -9.93 -13.88
N HIS A 185 -20.11 -10.12 -15.17
CA HIS A 185 -18.77 -10.12 -15.71
C HIS A 185 -18.42 -8.72 -16.26
N PHE A 186 -17.13 -8.41 -16.28
CA PHE A 186 -16.61 -7.17 -16.88
C PHE A 186 -15.98 -7.49 -18.23
N ALA A 187 -16.55 -6.91 -19.29
CA ALA A 187 -16.05 -7.14 -20.64
C ALA A 187 -14.68 -6.48 -20.84
N PRO A 188 -13.75 -7.12 -21.58
CA PRO A 188 -12.49 -6.50 -21.95
C PRO A 188 -12.69 -5.18 -22.68
N GLY A 189 -11.81 -4.22 -22.47
CA GLY A 189 -11.78 -2.97 -23.21
C GLY A 189 -11.22 -3.11 -24.63
N ALA A 190 -11.09 -2.00 -25.33
CA ALA A 190 -10.43 -1.96 -26.62
C ALA A 190 -8.98 -2.46 -26.51
N GLY A 191 -8.56 -3.35 -27.41
CA GLY A 191 -7.23 -3.96 -27.36
C GLY A 191 -7.06 -5.08 -26.33
N ALA A 192 -8.18 -5.67 -25.85
CA ALA A 192 -8.20 -6.72 -24.81
C ALA A 192 -7.65 -6.29 -23.44
N ALA A 193 -7.63 -4.98 -23.13
CA ALA A 193 -7.29 -4.48 -21.80
C ALA A 193 -8.31 -4.98 -20.77
N THR A 194 -7.84 -5.51 -19.66
CA THR A 194 -8.66 -5.97 -18.53
C THR A 194 -9.37 -4.79 -17.86
N PHE A 195 -10.45 -5.07 -17.14
CA PHE A 195 -11.12 -4.06 -16.31
C PHE A 195 -10.40 -3.93 -14.96
N ASP A 196 -9.93 -5.08 -14.43
CA ASP A 196 -9.26 -5.23 -13.13
C ASP A 196 -10.08 -4.53 -12.03
N VAL A 197 -11.30 -5.06 -11.80
CA VAL A 197 -12.30 -4.42 -10.93
C VAL A 197 -11.80 -4.28 -9.49
N THR A 198 -11.98 -3.09 -8.90
CA THR A 198 -11.50 -2.75 -7.55
C THR A 198 -12.62 -2.30 -6.62
N GLY A 199 -13.08 -1.06 -6.74
CA GLY A 199 -14.15 -0.50 -5.92
C GLY A 199 -15.54 -0.90 -6.41
N ILE A 200 -16.47 -0.91 -5.47
CA ILE A 200 -17.89 -1.16 -5.72
C ILE A 200 -18.76 -0.31 -4.80
N VAL A 201 -19.83 0.26 -5.32
CA VAL A 201 -20.85 0.98 -4.55
C VAL A 201 -22.25 0.52 -4.90
N PHE A 202 -23.14 0.54 -3.92
CA PHE A 202 -24.58 0.40 -4.11
C PHE A 202 -25.17 1.77 -4.45
N ASN A 203 -25.95 1.83 -5.54
CA ASN A 203 -26.68 3.03 -5.93
C ASN A 203 -28.13 2.98 -5.40
N SER A 204 -28.44 3.83 -4.45
CA SER A 204 -29.78 3.97 -3.90
C SER A 204 -30.66 4.98 -4.66
N SER A 205 -30.15 5.60 -5.72
CA SER A 205 -30.81 6.65 -6.48
C SER A 205 -31.40 6.12 -7.80
N THR A 206 -32.15 6.96 -8.48
CA THR A 206 -32.62 6.73 -9.85
C THR A 206 -31.65 7.25 -10.90
N ASP A 207 -30.54 7.82 -10.48
CA ASP A 207 -29.46 8.29 -11.33
C ASP A 207 -28.53 7.15 -11.77
N PHE A 208 -27.46 7.46 -12.47
CA PHE A 208 -26.47 6.50 -12.95
C PHE A 208 -27.10 5.39 -13.80
N THR A 209 -27.88 5.80 -14.80
CA THR A 209 -28.58 4.85 -15.68
C THR A 209 -27.62 4.16 -16.65
N VAL A 210 -27.87 2.89 -16.90
CA VAL A 210 -27.19 2.07 -17.93
C VAL A 210 -28.22 1.63 -18.98
N THR A 211 -27.76 1.34 -20.19
CA THR A 211 -28.62 0.91 -21.28
C THR A 211 -27.95 -0.13 -22.17
N ASN A 212 -28.74 -1.09 -22.67
CA ASN A 212 -28.34 -2.01 -23.73
C ASN A 212 -28.90 -1.59 -25.13
N GLY A 213 -29.40 -0.35 -25.25
CA GLY A 213 -30.03 0.17 -26.46
C GLY A 213 -31.53 -0.12 -26.56
N THR A 214 -32.07 -1.03 -25.76
CA THR A 214 -33.50 -1.38 -25.72
C THR A 214 -34.12 -1.07 -24.35
N VAL A 215 -33.42 -1.44 -23.29
CA VAL A 215 -33.83 -1.20 -21.91
C VAL A 215 -32.84 -0.23 -21.28
N THR A 216 -33.36 0.72 -20.51
CA THR A 216 -32.58 1.67 -19.69
C THR A 216 -33.07 1.60 -18.26
N ALA A 217 -32.18 1.48 -17.31
CA ALA A 217 -32.50 1.47 -15.89
C ALA A 217 -31.33 2.03 -15.05
N PRO A 218 -31.59 2.54 -13.83
CA PRO A 218 -30.52 2.85 -12.89
C PRO A 218 -29.65 1.63 -12.62
N ALA A 219 -28.33 1.79 -12.62
CA ALA A 219 -27.43 0.75 -12.15
C ALA A 219 -27.69 0.52 -10.67
N ALA A 220 -27.88 -0.73 -10.26
CA ALA A 220 -28.00 -1.09 -8.85
C ALA A 220 -26.63 -1.08 -8.16
N PHE A 221 -25.59 -1.48 -8.88
CA PHE A 221 -24.22 -1.45 -8.43
C PHE A 221 -23.32 -0.80 -9.49
N ILE A 222 -22.35 -0.03 -9.02
CA ILE A 222 -21.39 0.68 -9.87
C ILE A 222 -20.01 0.28 -9.41
N PHE A 223 -19.11 0.09 -10.36
CA PHE A 223 -17.78 -0.43 -10.18
C PHE A 223 -16.74 0.48 -10.83
N ASP A 224 -15.56 0.53 -10.26
CA ASP A 224 -14.37 1.03 -10.91
C ASP A 224 -13.29 -0.05 -11.01
N GLY A 225 -12.20 0.24 -11.71
CA GLY A 225 -11.10 -0.71 -11.87
C GLY A 225 -9.80 -0.07 -12.33
N GLU A 226 -8.72 -0.81 -12.17
CA GLU A 226 -7.36 -0.36 -12.47
C GLU A 226 -7.16 -0.04 -13.97
N GLY A 227 -7.98 -0.62 -14.85
CA GLY A 227 -8.03 -0.23 -16.26
C GLY A 227 -8.56 1.19 -16.52
N GLY A 228 -8.76 2.01 -15.48
CA GLY A 228 -9.24 3.39 -15.58
C GLY A 228 -10.69 3.49 -16.05
N ARG A 229 -11.55 2.55 -15.67
CA ARG A 229 -12.92 2.45 -16.14
C ARG A 229 -13.94 2.50 -15.01
N ILE A 230 -15.14 3.00 -15.35
CA ILE A 230 -16.34 2.93 -14.50
C ILE A 230 -17.40 2.11 -15.25
N ALA A 231 -18.01 1.15 -14.57
CA ALA A 231 -19.10 0.34 -15.11
C ALA A 231 -20.31 0.32 -14.17
N GLY A 232 -21.50 0.29 -14.74
CA GLY A 232 -22.74 0.13 -14.00
C GLY A 232 -23.42 -1.21 -14.34
N TRP A 233 -24.11 -1.79 -13.35
CA TRP A 233 -24.90 -3.00 -13.55
C TRP A 233 -26.34 -2.84 -13.09
N ALA A 234 -27.24 -3.24 -13.96
CA ALA A 234 -28.67 -3.35 -13.68
C ALA A 234 -29.20 -4.66 -14.25
N GLN A 235 -29.74 -5.52 -13.39
CA GLN A 235 -30.21 -6.87 -13.76
C GLN A 235 -31.23 -6.86 -14.91
N THR A 236 -32.06 -5.84 -15.00
CA THR A 236 -33.09 -5.70 -16.05
C THR A 236 -32.52 -5.25 -17.39
N VAL A 237 -31.29 -4.70 -17.41
CA VAL A 237 -30.62 -4.23 -18.63
C VAL A 237 -29.73 -5.33 -19.19
N ASP A 238 -28.82 -5.85 -18.40
CA ASP A 238 -28.01 -7.03 -18.69
C ASP A 238 -27.72 -7.79 -17.38
N ALA A 239 -28.27 -8.97 -17.24
CA ALA A 239 -28.11 -9.76 -16.01
C ALA A 239 -26.71 -10.35 -15.89
N ALA A 240 -25.99 -10.53 -17.01
CA ALA A 240 -24.71 -11.23 -17.07
C ALA A 240 -23.51 -10.28 -17.09
N ASN A 241 -23.67 -9.05 -17.58
CA ASN A 241 -22.53 -8.15 -17.81
C ASN A 241 -22.78 -6.75 -17.22
N ALA A 242 -21.73 -6.17 -16.64
CA ALA A 242 -21.69 -4.76 -16.32
C ALA A 242 -21.39 -3.94 -17.60
N ILE A 243 -22.02 -2.78 -17.72
CA ILE A 243 -21.88 -1.90 -18.88
C ILE A 243 -20.87 -0.82 -18.55
N THR A 244 -19.78 -0.75 -19.32
CA THR A 244 -18.78 0.31 -19.19
C THR A 244 -19.38 1.65 -19.59
N MET A 245 -19.38 2.61 -18.68
CA MET A 245 -19.95 3.94 -18.82
C MET A 245 -18.89 5.03 -19.02
N TYR A 246 -17.67 4.79 -18.54
CA TYR A 246 -16.55 5.71 -18.71
C TYR A 246 -15.24 4.92 -18.86
N THR A 247 -14.33 5.46 -19.67
CA THR A 247 -12.96 5.00 -19.81
C THR A 247 -12.03 6.22 -19.78
N ALA A 248 -11.07 6.21 -18.88
CA ALA A 248 -10.06 7.26 -18.74
C ALA A 248 -9.11 7.27 -19.96
N THR A 249 -8.61 8.46 -20.29
CA THR A 249 -7.63 8.67 -21.37
C THR A 249 -6.30 9.25 -20.85
N ASP A 250 -6.21 9.44 -19.53
CA ASP A 250 -5.07 10.06 -18.83
C ASP A 250 -4.24 9.06 -18.01
N GLY A 251 -4.43 7.76 -18.26
CA GLY A 251 -3.71 6.70 -17.55
C GLY A 251 -4.16 6.52 -16.10
N ALA A 252 -5.41 6.88 -15.79
CA ALA A 252 -5.96 6.68 -14.46
C ALA A 252 -5.96 5.20 -14.05
N VAL A 253 -5.61 4.93 -12.79
CA VAL A 253 -5.70 3.63 -12.13
C VAL A 253 -6.62 3.80 -10.92
N TYR A 254 -7.88 3.39 -11.08
CA TYR A 254 -8.86 3.52 -10.01
C TYR A 254 -8.73 2.37 -9.03
N LYS A 255 -8.44 2.71 -7.76
CA LYS A 255 -8.23 1.75 -6.68
C LYS A 255 -9.41 1.66 -5.72
N GLY A 256 -10.41 2.55 -5.80
CA GLY A 256 -11.57 2.53 -4.92
C GLY A 256 -12.62 3.54 -5.32
N LEU A 257 -13.88 3.24 -5.02
CA LEU A 257 -15.07 4.00 -5.42
C LEU A 257 -15.95 4.34 -4.21
N ALA A 258 -16.43 5.58 -4.17
CA ALA A 258 -17.47 6.01 -3.25
C ALA A 258 -18.60 6.74 -3.98
N THR A 259 -19.79 6.81 -3.35
CA THR A 259 -20.91 7.60 -3.86
C THR A 259 -21.53 8.43 -2.74
N ALA A 260 -21.90 9.67 -3.05
CA ALA A 260 -22.62 10.53 -2.12
C ALA A 260 -23.43 11.60 -2.85
N ASN A 261 -24.45 12.13 -2.14
CA ASN A 261 -25.16 13.35 -2.53
C ASN A 261 -24.49 14.55 -1.86
N ASN A 262 -24.20 15.62 -2.63
CA ASN A 262 -23.56 16.83 -2.13
C ASN A 262 -24.57 17.98 -1.86
N GLY A 263 -25.87 17.69 -1.93
CA GLY A 263 -26.95 18.68 -1.81
C GLY A 263 -27.39 19.27 -3.16
N THR A 264 -26.62 19.08 -4.23
CA THR A 264 -26.97 19.52 -5.60
C THR A 264 -27.22 18.34 -6.54
N GLY A 265 -26.68 17.15 -6.23
CA GLY A 265 -26.81 15.94 -7.05
C GLY A 265 -26.04 14.77 -6.44
N ASN A 266 -26.21 13.62 -7.08
CA ASN A 266 -25.46 12.41 -6.73
C ASN A 266 -24.17 12.34 -7.55
N PHE A 267 -23.07 11.97 -6.89
CA PHE A 267 -21.73 11.90 -7.48
C PHE A 267 -21.05 10.58 -7.13
N LEU A 268 -20.20 10.12 -8.04
CA LEU A 268 -19.19 9.10 -7.81
C LEU A 268 -17.84 9.77 -7.58
N TYR A 269 -17.03 9.17 -6.71
CA TYR A 269 -15.68 9.61 -6.38
C TYR A 269 -14.76 8.41 -6.56
N ALA A 270 -13.93 8.42 -7.59
CA ALA A 270 -12.99 7.36 -7.92
C ALA A 270 -11.57 7.75 -7.51
N ALA A 271 -10.93 6.92 -6.71
CA ALA A 271 -9.56 7.13 -6.24
C ALA A 271 -8.57 6.80 -7.36
N ASP A 272 -8.14 7.81 -8.11
CA ASP A 272 -7.12 7.70 -9.15
C ASP A 272 -5.73 7.70 -8.51
N PHE A 273 -5.29 6.51 -8.15
CA PHE A 273 -4.03 6.31 -7.44
C PHE A 273 -2.84 6.77 -8.27
N ALA A 274 -2.74 6.34 -9.52
CA ALA A 274 -1.59 6.65 -10.39
C ALA A 274 -1.38 8.15 -10.60
N ASN A 275 -2.47 8.94 -10.70
CA ASN A 275 -2.39 10.38 -10.89
C ASN A 275 -2.48 11.18 -9.58
N GLY A 276 -2.62 10.52 -8.43
CA GLY A 276 -2.65 11.15 -7.11
C GLY A 276 -3.85 12.08 -6.88
N LYS A 277 -5.02 11.78 -7.46
CA LYS A 277 -6.22 12.61 -7.42
C LYS A 277 -7.50 11.81 -7.22
N ILE A 278 -8.61 12.47 -6.91
CA ILE A 278 -9.95 11.88 -6.94
C ILE A 278 -10.64 12.39 -8.21
N ASP A 279 -11.04 11.47 -9.09
CA ASP A 279 -11.91 11.78 -10.21
C ASP A 279 -13.37 11.74 -9.78
N VAL A 280 -14.15 12.74 -10.17
CA VAL A 280 -15.55 12.88 -9.77
C VAL A 280 -16.47 12.78 -11.00
N PHE A 281 -17.55 12.02 -10.87
CA PHE A 281 -18.52 11.84 -11.96
C PHE A 281 -19.91 12.21 -11.47
N ASN A 282 -20.66 12.91 -12.32
CA ASN A 282 -22.05 13.27 -12.05
C ASN A 282 -23.01 12.10 -12.32
N ALA A 283 -24.30 12.33 -12.11
CA ALA A 283 -25.40 11.37 -12.28
C ALA A 283 -25.47 10.68 -13.65
N THR A 284 -24.77 11.20 -14.67
CA THR A 284 -24.72 10.65 -16.04
C THR A 284 -23.34 10.06 -16.39
N TYR A 285 -22.50 9.78 -15.39
CA TYR A 285 -21.11 9.33 -15.53
C TYR A 285 -20.19 10.34 -16.25
N ALA A 286 -20.60 11.59 -16.39
CA ALA A 286 -19.74 12.61 -16.97
C ALA A 286 -18.71 13.08 -15.92
N LYS A 287 -17.41 12.95 -16.25
CA LYS A 287 -16.30 13.42 -15.41
C LYS A 287 -16.39 14.92 -15.20
N GLN A 288 -16.29 15.36 -13.96
CA GLN A 288 -16.39 16.76 -13.56
C GLN A 288 -15.02 17.43 -13.60
N ALA A 289 -15.02 18.71 -13.96
CA ALA A 289 -13.83 19.54 -13.81
C ALA A 289 -13.56 19.79 -12.33
N THR A 290 -12.32 19.60 -11.93
CA THR A 290 -11.86 19.82 -10.55
C THR A 290 -11.16 21.18 -10.43
N SER A 291 -11.36 21.85 -9.31
CA SER A 291 -10.68 23.10 -8.97
C SER A 291 -10.48 23.18 -7.46
N ALA A 292 -9.69 24.12 -6.97
CA ALA A 292 -9.49 24.31 -5.54
C ALA A 292 -10.79 24.56 -4.75
N THR A 293 -11.86 25.00 -5.41
CA THR A 293 -13.17 25.32 -4.81
C THR A 293 -14.29 24.36 -5.19
N SER A 294 -14.01 23.38 -6.05
CA SER A 294 -15.00 22.40 -6.51
C SER A 294 -14.31 21.08 -6.83
N PHE A 295 -14.64 20.06 -6.04
CA PHE A 295 -14.08 18.71 -6.16
C PHE A 295 -12.55 18.64 -6.13
N GLY A 296 -11.90 19.55 -5.34
CA GLY A 296 -10.45 19.67 -5.32
C GLY A 296 -9.74 18.50 -4.64
N PHE A 297 -10.34 17.93 -3.61
CA PHE A 297 -9.77 16.84 -2.78
C PHE A 297 -8.30 17.04 -2.43
N ALA A 298 -7.89 18.28 -2.22
CA ALA A 298 -6.50 18.65 -2.01
C ALA A 298 -6.19 18.79 -0.52
N ASP A 299 -5.15 18.07 -0.07
CA ASP A 299 -4.45 18.32 1.18
C ASP A 299 -3.03 18.79 0.85
N THR A 300 -2.77 20.09 0.96
CA THR A 300 -1.47 20.70 0.63
C THR A 300 -0.34 20.25 1.57
N THR A 301 -0.68 19.54 2.63
CA THR A 301 0.28 19.03 3.62
C THR A 301 0.48 17.51 3.52
N LEU A 302 -0.18 16.84 2.56
CA LEU A 302 0.00 15.40 2.34
C LEU A 302 1.48 15.14 2.01
N PRO A 303 2.14 14.17 2.68
CA PRO A 303 3.52 13.84 2.36
C PRO A 303 3.68 13.43 0.89
N ALA A 304 4.83 13.76 0.31
CA ALA A 304 5.09 13.44 -1.09
C ALA A 304 5.10 11.91 -1.34
N GLY A 305 4.58 11.51 -2.48
CA GLY A 305 4.55 10.11 -2.91
C GLY A 305 3.38 9.29 -2.33
N TYR A 306 2.34 9.94 -1.82
CA TYR A 306 1.07 9.30 -1.45
C TYR A 306 0.00 9.55 -2.49
N GLY A 307 -0.76 8.50 -2.85
CA GLY A 307 -1.94 8.55 -3.71
C GLY A 307 -3.21 8.11 -2.96
N PRO A 308 -4.41 8.57 -3.39
CA PRO A 308 -5.68 8.10 -2.84
C PRO A 308 -5.89 6.62 -3.22
N PHE A 309 -6.15 5.78 -2.23
CA PHE A 309 -6.15 4.33 -2.36
C PHE A 309 -7.53 3.74 -2.05
N GLY A 310 -7.96 3.74 -0.78
CA GLY A 310 -9.32 3.42 -0.39
C GLY A 310 -10.16 4.68 -0.19
N ILE A 311 -11.45 4.61 -0.49
CA ILE A 311 -12.36 5.73 -0.34
C ILE A 311 -13.74 5.28 0.11
N GLN A 312 -14.35 6.01 1.06
CA GLN A 312 -15.66 5.66 1.61
C GLN A 312 -16.45 6.92 1.96
N ALA A 313 -17.72 6.96 1.56
CA ALA A 313 -18.68 7.93 2.05
C ALA A 313 -19.29 7.45 3.37
N ILE A 314 -19.12 8.22 4.44
CA ILE A 314 -19.63 7.88 5.77
C ILE A 314 -20.56 8.99 6.25
N THR A 315 -21.76 8.61 6.68
CA THR A 315 -22.74 9.52 7.27
C THR A 315 -22.78 9.35 8.78
N LYS A 316 -22.53 10.42 9.52
CA LYS A 316 -22.62 10.47 10.97
C LYS A 316 -23.41 11.69 11.40
N GLY A 317 -24.42 11.50 12.25
CA GLY A 317 -25.25 12.62 12.73
C GLY A 317 -25.92 13.42 11.61
N GLY A 318 -26.29 12.78 10.50
CA GLY A 318 -26.91 13.42 9.33
C GLY A 318 -25.94 14.18 8.41
N THR A 319 -24.63 14.12 8.69
CA THR A 319 -23.61 14.74 7.83
C THR A 319 -22.78 13.68 7.15
N THR A 320 -22.76 13.70 5.81
CA THR A 320 -21.91 12.81 5.00
C THR A 320 -20.54 13.44 4.77
N ARG A 321 -19.49 12.64 4.93
CA ARG A 321 -18.10 12.98 4.65
C ARG A 321 -17.47 11.91 3.77
N ILE A 322 -16.49 12.31 2.98
CA ILE A 322 -15.67 11.40 2.16
C ILE A 322 -14.36 11.15 2.92
N TYR A 323 -14.19 9.90 3.34
CA TYR A 323 -12.96 9.44 3.98
C TYR A 323 -12.08 8.81 2.91
N VAL A 324 -10.85 9.25 2.83
CA VAL A 324 -9.88 8.78 1.84
C VAL A 324 -8.66 8.22 2.57
N ALA A 325 -8.40 6.94 2.36
CA ALA A 325 -7.15 6.31 2.75
C ALA A 325 -6.12 6.53 1.64
N TYR A 326 -4.91 6.90 2.03
CA TYR A 326 -3.79 7.12 1.13
C TYR A 326 -2.72 6.08 1.41
N ALA A 327 -2.23 5.44 0.36
CA ALA A 327 -1.05 4.60 0.40
C ALA A 327 0.12 5.28 -0.31
N LYS A 328 1.33 4.88 0.05
CA LYS A 328 2.53 5.38 -0.60
C LYS A 328 2.73 4.65 -1.92
N HIS A 329 3.06 5.41 -2.99
CA HIS A 329 3.42 4.80 -4.27
C HIS A 329 4.68 3.96 -4.15
N ASP A 330 4.72 2.82 -4.81
CA ASP A 330 5.96 2.10 -5.05
C ASP A 330 6.82 2.90 -6.05
N THR A 331 8.06 3.14 -5.70
CA THR A 331 8.98 3.94 -6.53
C THR A 331 9.34 3.29 -7.85
N SER A 332 9.18 1.97 -7.96
CA SER A 332 9.45 1.20 -9.18
C SER A 332 8.23 1.07 -10.09
N ASN A 333 7.02 1.11 -9.53
CA ASN A 333 5.75 1.11 -10.25
C ASN A 333 4.75 2.05 -9.56
N PRO A 334 4.67 3.32 -9.96
CA PRO A 334 3.77 4.30 -9.33
C PRO A 334 2.27 3.98 -9.42
N ALA A 335 1.87 2.98 -10.20
CA ALA A 335 0.50 2.47 -10.23
C ALA A 335 0.19 1.51 -9.06
N ASP A 336 1.24 1.03 -8.36
CA ASP A 336 1.13 0.16 -7.19
C ASP A 336 1.53 0.87 -5.89
N GLU A 337 1.07 0.31 -4.78
CA GLU A 337 1.37 0.80 -3.44
C GLU A 337 2.60 0.12 -2.83
N ALA A 338 3.31 0.86 -1.99
CA ALA A 338 4.37 0.34 -1.15
C ALA A 338 3.82 -0.04 0.24
N ALA A 339 3.98 -1.30 0.63
CA ALA A 339 3.70 -1.74 1.99
C ALA A 339 4.85 -1.39 2.94
N GLY A 340 4.53 -0.97 4.15
CA GLY A 340 5.49 -0.66 5.20
C GLY A 340 4.80 -0.06 6.43
N ALA A 341 5.32 -0.35 7.61
CA ALA A 341 4.78 0.20 8.86
C ALA A 341 4.82 1.73 8.86
N GLY A 342 3.70 2.37 9.17
CA GLY A 342 3.56 3.82 9.14
C GLY A 342 3.31 4.42 7.75
N LEU A 343 3.28 3.62 6.69
CA LEU A 343 3.01 4.09 5.33
C LEU A 343 1.51 4.12 5.06
N GLY A 344 0.83 5.11 5.60
CA GLY A 344 -0.60 5.31 5.38
C GLY A 344 -1.12 6.59 6.04
N VAL A 345 -2.13 7.19 5.41
CA VAL A 345 -2.80 8.42 5.87
C VAL A 345 -4.30 8.23 5.68
N VAL A 346 -5.12 8.82 6.55
CA VAL A 346 -6.56 8.97 6.32
C VAL A 346 -6.94 10.43 6.40
N ASN A 347 -7.49 10.97 5.32
CA ASN A 347 -8.05 12.32 5.26
C ASN A 347 -9.57 12.29 5.22
N VAL A 348 -10.17 13.38 5.65
CA VAL A 348 -11.62 13.62 5.60
C VAL A 348 -11.90 14.87 4.77
N PHE A 349 -12.82 14.73 3.82
CA PHE A 349 -13.31 15.81 2.97
C PHE A 349 -14.84 15.94 3.10
N ASP A 350 -15.37 17.09 2.76
CA ASP A 350 -16.80 17.20 2.49
C ASP A 350 -17.16 16.58 1.10
N THR A 351 -18.44 16.50 0.80
CA THR A 351 -18.92 15.92 -0.45
C THR A 351 -18.63 16.81 -1.69
N ASN A 352 -18.11 18.03 -1.51
CA ASN A 352 -17.61 18.90 -2.58
C ASN A 352 -16.08 18.82 -2.73
N GLY A 353 -15.41 17.92 -1.99
CA GLY A 353 -13.97 17.76 -2.04
C GLY A 353 -13.18 18.80 -1.26
N THR A 354 -13.85 19.57 -0.38
CA THR A 354 -13.15 20.50 0.53
C THR A 354 -12.49 19.74 1.66
N PHE A 355 -11.20 19.96 1.87
CA PHE A 355 -10.45 19.35 2.97
C PHE A 355 -11.02 19.76 4.33
N VAL A 356 -11.35 18.79 5.15
CA VAL A 356 -11.84 19.01 6.53
C VAL A 356 -10.70 18.84 7.52
N LYS A 357 -10.01 17.69 7.44
CA LYS A 357 -8.88 17.38 8.32
C LYS A 357 -8.11 16.15 7.86
N ARG A 358 -6.86 16.03 8.30
CA ARG A 358 -6.15 14.76 8.36
C ARG A 358 -6.58 14.05 9.64
N LEU A 359 -7.25 12.91 9.49
CA LEU A 359 -7.75 12.14 10.62
C LEU A 359 -6.65 11.27 11.23
N VAL A 360 -5.88 10.58 10.37
CA VAL A 360 -4.74 9.75 10.77
C VAL A 360 -3.53 10.16 9.95
N ALA A 361 -2.44 10.55 10.64
CA ALA A 361 -1.18 10.91 10.02
C ALA A 361 -0.33 9.66 9.69
N ASP A 362 0.64 9.83 8.81
CA ASP A 362 1.70 8.85 8.54
C ASP A 362 2.58 8.59 9.78
N ALA A 363 3.48 7.61 9.68
CA ALA A 363 4.34 7.13 10.76
C ALA A 363 3.60 6.51 11.97
N GLY A 364 2.30 6.19 11.80
CA GLY A 364 1.45 5.53 12.81
C GLY A 364 1.32 4.02 12.61
N LYS A 365 0.08 3.52 12.72
CA LYS A 365 -0.27 2.08 12.61
C LYS A 365 -0.68 1.66 11.21
N LEU A 366 -0.86 2.62 10.29
CA LEU A 366 -1.33 2.33 8.94
C LEU A 366 -0.21 1.77 8.06
N ASN A 367 -0.58 0.84 7.19
CA ASN A 367 0.31 0.13 6.28
C ASN A 367 -0.45 -0.19 4.99
N ALA A 368 -0.33 0.68 3.97
CA ALA A 368 -1.13 0.63 2.75
C ALA A 368 -2.64 0.43 3.07
N PRO A 369 -3.30 1.38 3.77
CA PRO A 369 -4.69 1.22 4.21
C PRO A 369 -5.63 1.31 3.02
N TRP A 370 -6.60 0.37 2.93
CA TRP A 370 -7.63 0.37 1.88
C TRP A 370 -9.05 0.34 2.42
N GLY A 371 -9.43 -0.71 3.14
CA GLY A 371 -10.78 -0.89 3.66
C GLY A 371 -11.14 0.13 4.73
N LEU A 372 -12.27 0.81 4.58
CA LEU A 372 -12.79 1.80 5.53
C LEU A 372 -14.24 1.48 5.87
N ALA A 373 -14.59 1.38 7.14
CA ALA A 373 -15.98 1.24 7.57
C ALA A 373 -16.23 1.92 8.92
N LEU A 374 -17.45 2.45 9.13
CA LEU A 374 -17.88 2.96 10.43
C LEU A 374 -18.52 1.82 11.22
N ALA A 375 -17.93 1.49 12.35
CA ALA A 375 -18.47 0.45 13.22
C ALA A 375 -19.81 0.88 13.86
N PRO A 376 -20.76 -0.04 14.00
CA PRO A 376 -21.99 0.23 14.74
C PRO A 376 -21.72 0.41 16.25
N SER A 377 -22.71 0.88 17.00
CA SER A 377 -22.55 1.23 18.41
C SER A 377 -22.42 0.03 19.37
N ASP A 378 -22.59 -1.17 18.85
CA ASP A 378 -22.54 -2.45 19.57
C ASP A 378 -21.43 -3.39 19.09
N PHE A 379 -20.39 -2.84 18.46
CA PHE A 379 -19.20 -3.57 18.01
C PHE A 379 -18.08 -3.59 19.07
N GLY A 380 -18.42 -3.86 20.31
CA GLY A 380 -17.46 -4.01 21.42
C GLY A 380 -16.58 -2.78 21.65
N THR A 381 -15.29 -2.97 21.84
CA THR A 381 -14.33 -1.88 22.14
C THR A 381 -14.13 -0.93 20.98
N LEU A 382 -14.44 -1.33 19.75
CA LEU A 382 -14.37 -0.48 18.57
C LEU A 382 -15.74 0.04 18.13
N SER A 383 -16.74 0.03 19.02
CA SER A 383 -18.05 0.63 18.76
C SER A 383 -17.92 2.08 18.31
N SER A 384 -18.66 2.45 17.25
CA SER A 384 -18.66 3.77 16.63
C SER A 384 -17.29 4.27 16.13
N ALA A 385 -16.29 3.40 16.05
CA ALA A 385 -14.96 3.72 15.50
C ALA A 385 -15.00 3.71 13.97
N LEU A 386 -14.12 4.49 13.36
CA LEU A 386 -13.67 4.24 12.00
C LEU A 386 -12.73 3.04 12.05
N VAL A 387 -13.13 1.90 11.48
CA VAL A 387 -12.22 0.76 11.29
C VAL A 387 -11.51 0.89 9.95
N VAL A 388 -10.19 0.66 9.97
CA VAL A 388 -9.29 0.81 8.83
C VAL A 388 -8.52 -0.48 8.65
N GLY A 389 -8.68 -1.12 7.51
CA GLY A 389 -7.96 -2.33 7.11
C GLY A 389 -6.68 -1.98 6.37
N ASN A 390 -5.58 -2.57 6.79
CA ASN A 390 -4.29 -2.47 6.15
C ASN A 390 -4.10 -3.61 5.15
N PHE A 391 -3.89 -3.29 3.89
CA PHE A 391 -3.45 -4.30 2.90
C PHE A 391 -2.06 -4.83 3.25
N GLY A 392 -1.15 -3.95 3.67
CA GLY A 392 0.26 -4.27 3.83
C GLY A 392 0.61 -5.26 4.94
N ASP A 393 -0.22 -5.36 6.01
CA ASP A 393 0.00 -6.31 7.11
C ASP A 393 -1.26 -7.10 7.52
N GLY A 394 -2.39 -6.86 6.85
CA GLY A 394 -3.65 -7.54 7.10
C GLY A 394 -4.35 -7.16 8.41
N LYS A 395 -3.86 -6.18 9.14
CA LYS A 395 -4.43 -5.75 10.42
C LYS A 395 -5.59 -4.79 10.22
N ILE A 396 -6.49 -4.77 11.21
CA ILE A 396 -7.65 -3.87 11.25
C ILE A 396 -7.54 -3.01 12.50
N HIS A 397 -7.42 -1.71 12.30
CA HIS A 397 -7.26 -0.72 13.35
C HIS A 397 -8.53 0.13 13.53
N GLY A 398 -8.85 0.47 14.77
CA GLY A 398 -9.93 1.38 15.10
C GLY A 398 -9.43 2.77 15.47
N TYR A 399 -10.11 3.78 14.95
CA TYR A 399 -9.84 5.18 15.25
C TYR A 399 -11.13 5.90 15.65
N ASP A 400 -11.02 6.80 16.59
CA ASP A 400 -12.12 7.72 16.89
C ASP A 400 -12.41 8.56 15.63
N VAL A 401 -13.64 8.46 15.14
CA VAL A 401 -14.02 9.04 13.84
C VAL A 401 -13.99 10.56 13.81
N ASP A 402 -14.06 11.20 15.00
CA ASP A 402 -14.03 12.65 15.11
C ASP A 402 -12.63 13.20 15.37
N THR A 403 -11.80 12.51 16.15
CA THR A 403 -10.49 13.02 16.59
C THR A 403 -9.31 12.33 15.92
N GLY A 404 -9.49 11.13 15.36
CA GLY A 404 -8.42 10.30 14.85
C GLY A 404 -7.61 9.59 15.93
N ARG A 405 -8.04 9.68 17.19
CA ARG A 405 -7.36 9.00 18.30
C ARG A 405 -7.44 7.48 18.07
N TYR A 406 -6.31 6.82 18.22
CA TYR A 406 -6.23 5.37 18.12
C TYR A 406 -7.00 4.69 19.25
N LEU A 407 -7.88 3.73 18.91
CA LEU A 407 -8.74 3.01 19.84
C LEU A 407 -8.33 1.56 20.05
N GLY A 408 -7.38 1.05 19.26
CA GLY A 408 -6.93 -0.34 19.31
C GLY A 408 -7.02 -1.03 17.97
N GLU A 409 -6.72 -2.32 17.97
CA GLU A 409 -6.82 -3.21 16.81
C GLU A 409 -7.78 -4.37 17.11
N LEU A 410 -8.36 -4.96 16.08
CA LEU A 410 -9.15 -6.18 16.27
C LEU A 410 -8.24 -7.31 16.72
N SER A 411 -8.62 -7.97 17.84
CA SER A 411 -7.85 -9.04 18.45
C SER A 411 -8.75 -10.19 18.89
N ASP A 412 -8.17 -11.37 18.99
CA ASP A 412 -8.83 -12.56 19.48
C ASP A 412 -8.94 -12.58 21.02
N SER A 413 -9.42 -13.70 21.57
CA SER A 413 -9.58 -13.89 23.02
C SER A 413 -8.26 -13.97 23.79
N THR A 414 -7.14 -14.12 23.10
CA THR A 414 -5.79 -14.10 23.68
C THR A 414 -5.17 -12.71 23.69
N GLY A 415 -5.81 -11.75 23.00
CA GLY A 415 -5.30 -10.41 22.76
C GLY A 415 -4.36 -10.31 21.56
N ALA A 416 -4.21 -11.38 20.79
CA ALA A 416 -3.43 -11.36 19.56
C ALA A 416 -4.22 -10.63 18.45
N ALA A 417 -3.57 -9.72 17.75
CA ALA A 417 -4.18 -8.99 16.63
C ALA A 417 -4.47 -9.94 15.48
N PHE A 418 -5.63 -9.78 14.84
CA PHE A 418 -5.90 -10.46 13.57
C PHE A 418 -4.98 -9.93 12.49
N ALA A 419 -4.46 -10.85 11.68
CA ALA A 419 -3.79 -10.53 10.43
C ALA A 419 -4.48 -11.34 9.32
N VAL A 420 -5.18 -10.65 8.43
CA VAL A 420 -5.80 -11.22 7.22
C VAL A 420 -4.89 -10.88 6.03
N PRO A 421 -4.01 -11.79 5.57
CA PRO A 421 -3.10 -11.48 4.49
C PRO A 421 -3.83 -11.05 3.22
N GLY A 422 -3.39 -9.94 2.61
CA GLY A 422 -4.02 -9.38 1.42
C GLY A 422 -5.39 -8.75 1.68
N LEU A 423 -5.61 -8.23 2.89
CA LEU A 423 -6.88 -7.60 3.29
C LEU A 423 -7.20 -6.40 2.41
N TRP A 424 -8.39 -6.43 1.79
CA TRP A 424 -8.93 -5.37 0.97
C TRP A 424 -10.19 -4.75 1.59
N GLY A 425 -11.35 -5.16 1.14
CA GLY A 425 -12.64 -4.56 1.51
C GLY A 425 -13.12 -4.88 2.90
N LEU A 426 -13.76 -3.88 3.53
CA LEU A 426 -14.45 -4.00 4.82
C LEU A 426 -15.87 -3.45 4.68
N SER A 427 -16.87 -4.20 5.18
CA SER A 427 -18.25 -3.74 5.24
C SER A 427 -18.98 -4.36 6.41
N PHE A 428 -19.76 -3.57 7.14
CA PHE A 428 -20.67 -4.12 8.13
C PHE A 428 -21.92 -4.70 7.46
N GLY A 429 -22.56 -5.65 8.12
CA GLY A 429 -23.82 -6.23 7.66
C GLY A 429 -24.99 -5.25 7.73
N ASN A 430 -26.15 -5.67 7.21
CA ASN A 430 -27.36 -4.88 7.06
C ASN A 430 -28.60 -5.52 7.70
N ASP A 431 -28.42 -6.53 8.56
CA ASP A 431 -29.47 -7.38 9.18
C ASP A 431 -30.30 -8.19 8.17
N ALA A 432 -30.01 -8.13 6.89
CA ALA A 432 -30.62 -8.94 5.85
C ALA A 432 -29.71 -10.11 5.46
N GLN A 433 -30.25 -11.14 4.82
CA GLN A 433 -29.50 -12.24 4.22
C GLN A 433 -28.46 -12.90 5.16
N ASN A 434 -28.77 -12.99 6.45
CA ASN A 434 -27.87 -13.52 7.49
C ASN A 434 -26.59 -12.70 7.67
N GLN A 435 -26.69 -11.37 7.55
CA GLN A 435 -25.60 -10.39 7.67
C GLN A 435 -25.86 -9.45 8.85
N PRO A 436 -25.64 -9.86 10.12
CA PRO A 436 -25.89 -9.01 11.27
C PRO A 436 -25.12 -7.69 11.17
N HIS A 437 -25.74 -6.57 11.54
CA HIS A 437 -25.12 -5.25 11.46
C HIS A 437 -23.86 -5.10 12.33
N ALA A 438 -23.73 -5.88 13.40
CA ALA A 438 -22.55 -5.92 14.25
C ALA A 438 -21.49 -6.93 13.78
N THR A 439 -21.61 -7.48 12.59
CA THR A 439 -20.62 -8.35 11.94
C THR A 439 -19.83 -7.56 10.89
N LEU A 440 -18.51 -7.57 10.98
CA LEU A 440 -17.64 -6.99 9.98
C LEU A 440 -17.27 -8.06 8.94
N PHE A 441 -17.68 -7.86 7.70
CA PHE A 441 -17.29 -8.71 6.56
C PHE A 441 -16.03 -8.16 5.92
N PHE A 442 -15.22 -9.06 5.36
CA PHE A 442 -13.98 -8.70 4.68
C PHE A 442 -13.76 -9.47 3.38
N ALA A 443 -13.04 -8.85 2.46
CA ALA A 443 -12.47 -9.46 1.26
C ALA A 443 -10.94 -9.40 1.35
N ALA A 444 -10.26 -10.42 0.84
CA ALA A 444 -8.81 -10.49 0.87
C ALA A 444 -8.26 -11.24 -0.35
N GLY A 445 -7.24 -10.67 -1.01
CA GLY A 445 -6.43 -11.30 -2.05
C GLY A 445 -5.32 -12.12 -1.41
N THR A 446 -5.60 -13.37 -1.06
CA THR A 446 -4.63 -14.23 -0.37
C THR A 446 -3.57 -14.78 -1.33
N ASN A 447 -2.49 -15.35 -0.77
CA ASN A 447 -1.41 -15.95 -1.53
C ASN A 447 -0.79 -14.97 -2.55
N GLY A 448 -0.55 -13.71 -2.12
CA GLY A 448 0.00 -12.70 -3.02
C GLY A 448 -0.96 -12.30 -4.13
N GLU A 449 -2.26 -12.26 -3.82
CA GLU A 449 -3.35 -11.88 -4.72
C GLU A 449 -3.67 -12.93 -5.81
N VAL A 450 -3.02 -14.10 -5.74
CA VAL A 450 -3.31 -15.23 -6.64
C VAL A 450 -4.64 -15.90 -6.29
N ASN A 451 -5.03 -15.85 -5.01
CA ASN A 451 -6.22 -16.47 -4.47
C ASN A 451 -7.14 -15.44 -3.82
N GLY A 452 -8.32 -15.88 -3.40
CA GLY A 452 -9.30 -15.01 -2.76
C GLY A 452 -9.97 -15.61 -1.54
N ARG A 453 -10.32 -14.73 -0.62
CA ARG A 453 -11.06 -15.06 0.59
C ARG A 453 -12.16 -14.02 0.86
N TYR A 454 -13.36 -14.49 1.15
CA TYR A 454 -14.45 -13.73 1.75
C TYR A 454 -14.74 -14.29 3.13
N GLY A 455 -14.81 -13.45 4.14
CA GLY A 455 -15.01 -13.86 5.51
C GLY A 455 -15.74 -12.83 6.36
N ARG A 456 -15.92 -13.16 7.65
CA ARG A 456 -16.58 -12.31 8.62
C ARG A 456 -15.84 -12.30 9.95
N ILE A 457 -15.98 -11.22 10.68
CA ILE A 457 -15.46 -11.02 12.03
C ILE A 457 -16.63 -10.65 12.94
N ASP A 458 -16.87 -11.48 13.94
CA ASP A 458 -17.95 -11.34 14.90
C ASP A 458 -17.40 -10.98 16.28
N LEU A 459 -18.17 -10.21 17.04
CA LEU A 459 -17.91 -9.99 18.47
C LEU A 459 -18.19 -11.27 19.24
N GLY A 460 -17.25 -11.75 20.05
CA GLY A 460 -17.43 -12.92 20.90
C GLY A 460 -16.13 -13.61 21.31
N ALA A 461 -16.19 -14.33 22.44
CA ALA A 461 -15.02 -14.97 23.08
C ALA A 461 -14.70 -16.38 22.56
N THR A 462 -15.56 -17.00 21.76
CA THR A 462 -15.32 -18.32 21.17
C THR A 462 -14.91 -18.16 19.72
N ALA A 463 -13.61 -18.09 19.53
CA ALA A 463 -13.04 -18.14 18.20
C ALA A 463 -13.28 -19.53 17.57
N PRO A 464 -13.83 -19.61 16.33
CA PRO A 464 -13.36 -20.67 15.47
C PRO A 464 -11.88 -20.37 15.27
N THR A 465 -11.06 -21.36 15.43
CA THR A 465 -9.63 -21.26 15.17
C THR A 465 -9.41 -20.84 13.72
N ILE A 466 -9.29 -19.53 13.47
CA ILE A 466 -8.41 -19.10 12.40
C ILE A 466 -7.06 -19.23 13.03
N GLY A 467 -6.25 -20.11 12.51
CA GLY A 467 -4.89 -20.26 12.94
C GLY A 467 -4.21 -18.91 12.80
N THR A 468 -3.32 -18.59 13.70
CA THR A 468 -2.49 -17.40 13.55
C THR A 468 -1.70 -17.57 12.27
N ALA A 469 -1.86 -16.63 11.34
CA ALA A 469 -1.05 -16.63 10.12
C ALA A 469 0.43 -16.75 10.48
N PRO A 470 1.21 -17.58 9.79
CA PRO A 470 2.64 -17.70 10.03
C PRO A 470 3.34 -16.34 10.01
N ALA A 471 4.13 -16.05 11.02
CA ALA A 471 5.05 -14.91 10.97
C ALA A 471 6.20 -15.29 10.03
N ILE A 472 6.44 -14.46 9.01
CA ILE A 472 7.46 -14.75 7.99
C ILE A 472 8.28 -13.51 7.67
N THR A 473 9.59 -13.70 7.47
CA THR A 473 10.52 -12.68 6.97
C THR A 473 11.32 -13.23 5.82
N LEU A 474 11.57 -12.41 4.79
CA LEU A 474 12.40 -12.76 3.64
C LEU A 474 13.81 -12.19 3.83
N VAL A 475 14.79 -13.05 3.62
CA VAL A 475 16.23 -12.71 3.67
C VAL A 475 16.79 -12.88 2.25
N VAL A 476 17.38 -11.81 1.75
CA VAL A 476 18.05 -11.82 0.43
C VAL A 476 19.51 -11.37 0.61
N PRO A 477 20.42 -11.79 -0.28
CA PRO A 477 21.79 -11.28 -0.27
C PRO A 477 21.81 -9.75 -0.43
N ALA A 478 22.74 -9.09 0.28
CA ALA A 478 22.89 -7.65 0.21
C ALA A 478 23.50 -7.20 -1.13
N GLY A 479 23.11 -6.01 -1.61
CA GLY A 479 23.62 -5.40 -2.83
C GLY A 479 22.87 -5.83 -4.09
N ASN A 480 23.50 -5.59 -5.26
CA ASN A 480 22.93 -5.99 -6.54
C ASN A 480 23.01 -7.52 -6.72
N LEU A 481 21.92 -8.12 -7.18
CA LEU A 481 21.80 -9.55 -7.38
C LEU A 481 22.19 -9.93 -8.81
N SER A 482 22.97 -10.98 -8.98
CA SER A 482 23.37 -11.49 -10.30
C SER A 482 23.61 -13.00 -10.27
N GLY A 483 23.38 -13.67 -11.40
CA GLY A 483 23.51 -15.13 -11.50
C GLY A 483 22.48 -15.84 -10.63
N THR A 484 22.85 -16.99 -10.06
CA THR A 484 22.00 -17.76 -9.16
C THR A 484 22.20 -17.29 -7.72
N VAL A 485 21.13 -16.82 -7.09
CA VAL A 485 21.14 -16.33 -5.70
C VAL A 485 20.23 -17.21 -4.83
N THR A 486 20.62 -17.43 -3.58
CA THR A 486 19.80 -18.11 -2.59
C THR A 486 18.90 -17.08 -1.91
N LEU A 487 17.59 -17.27 -2.01
CA LEU A 487 16.60 -16.60 -1.19
C LEU A 487 16.28 -17.48 0.01
N GLN A 488 16.16 -16.90 1.19
CA GLN A 488 15.80 -17.59 2.42
C GLN A 488 14.60 -16.91 3.08
N ALA A 489 13.71 -17.69 3.67
CA ALA A 489 12.66 -17.18 4.52
C ALA A 489 12.75 -17.80 5.91
N ASN A 490 12.54 -16.97 6.94
CA ASN A 490 12.34 -17.44 8.30
C ASN A 490 10.85 -17.38 8.59
N ALA A 491 10.20 -18.52 8.75
CA ALA A 491 8.77 -18.64 9.02
C ALA A 491 8.56 -19.34 10.37
N THR A 492 7.68 -18.78 11.21
CA THR A 492 7.33 -19.35 12.52
C THR A 492 5.82 -19.28 12.74
N ASN A 493 5.27 -20.32 13.36
CA ASN A 493 3.90 -20.36 13.83
C ASN A 493 3.77 -21.37 14.99
N LEU A 494 2.65 -21.32 15.74
CA LEU A 494 2.26 -22.34 16.71
C LEU A 494 1.93 -23.68 16.02
N VAL A 495 1.42 -23.62 14.79
CA VAL A 495 1.19 -24.76 13.90
C VAL A 495 2.43 -24.92 13.00
N ALA A 496 2.85 -26.14 12.75
CA ALA A 496 4.04 -26.40 11.92
C ALA A 496 3.86 -25.80 10.51
N ILE A 497 4.91 -25.15 10.01
CA ILE A 497 4.92 -24.62 8.63
C ILE A 497 4.95 -25.81 7.66
N ASN A 498 3.98 -25.84 6.76
CA ASN A 498 3.85 -26.89 5.74
C ASN A 498 4.75 -26.59 4.53
N LYS A 499 4.79 -25.30 4.12
CA LYS A 499 5.60 -24.86 3.00
C LYS A 499 5.83 -23.34 3.01
N VAL A 500 6.89 -22.93 2.32
CA VAL A 500 7.14 -21.53 1.97
C VAL A 500 7.33 -21.42 0.46
N GLN A 501 6.59 -20.50 -0.15
CA GLN A 501 6.65 -20.18 -1.57
C GLN A 501 7.30 -18.81 -1.77
N PHE A 502 8.14 -18.68 -2.80
CA PHE A 502 8.85 -17.44 -3.12
C PHE A 502 8.38 -16.94 -4.48
N PHE A 503 7.97 -15.68 -4.53
CA PHE A 503 7.38 -15.06 -5.72
C PHE A 503 8.22 -13.88 -6.21
N LEU A 504 8.22 -13.72 -7.54
CA LEU A 504 8.77 -12.59 -8.27
C LEU A 504 7.62 -11.76 -8.84
N ASN A 505 7.69 -10.44 -8.66
CA ASN A 505 6.73 -9.46 -9.20
C ASN A 505 5.26 -9.81 -8.90
N GLY A 506 5.04 -10.39 -7.72
CA GLY A 506 3.70 -10.67 -7.17
C GLY A 506 3.10 -12.02 -7.59
N THR A 507 3.36 -12.50 -8.80
CA THR A 507 2.66 -13.67 -9.37
C THR A 507 3.55 -14.80 -9.86
N THR A 508 4.79 -14.53 -10.23
CA THR A 508 5.68 -15.56 -10.79
C THR A 508 6.32 -16.35 -9.66
N LEU A 509 5.96 -17.62 -9.51
CA LEU A 509 6.58 -18.52 -8.55
C LEU A 509 8.05 -18.76 -8.92
N ILE A 510 8.98 -18.42 -8.02
CA ILE A 510 10.40 -18.75 -8.14
C ILE A 510 10.63 -20.19 -7.70
N GLY A 511 10.03 -20.58 -6.58
CA GLY A 511 10.15 -21.93 -6.04
C GLY A 511 9.43 -22.09 -4.70
N GLU A 512 9.40 -23.31 -4.20
CA GLU A 512 8.74 -23.72 -2.96
C GLU A 512 9.71 -24.59 -2.16
N ASP A 513 9.71 -24.43 -0.82
CA ASP A 513 10.44 -25.29 0.11
C ASP A 513 9.53 -25.71 1.26
N THR A 514 9.62 -26.96 1.70
CA THR A 514 8.80 -27.55 2.77
C THR A 514 9.60 -27.85 4.04
N THR A 515 10.89 -27.50 4.05
CA THR A 515 11.82 -27.84 5.15
C THR A 515 12.58 -26.61 5.63
N ASP A 516 12.62 -26.38 6.95
CA ASP A 516 13.46 -25.35 7.56
C ASP A 516 14.96 -25.76 7.51
N PRO A 517 15.81 -24.79 7.10
CA PRO A 517 15.61 -23.42 6.66
C PRO A 517 15.03 -23.33 5.24
N PHE A 518 13.88 -22.66 5.11
CA PHE A 518 13.17 -22.52 3.83
C PHE A 518 14.00 -21.69 2.86
N THR A 519 14.46 -22.31 1.77
CA THR A 519 15.35 -21.67 0.79
C THR A 519 14.96 -22.04 -0.64
N VAL A 520 15.19 -21.12 -1.58
CA VAL A 520 15.12 -21.41 -3.02
C VAL A 520 16.30 -20.78 -3.75
N GLN A 521 16.69 -21.40 -4.87
CA GLN A 521 17.67 -20.82 -5.78
C GLN A 521 16.93 -20.02 -6.86
N TRP A 522 17.24 -18.73 -6.95
CA TRP A 522 16.70 -17.88 -8.00
C TRP A 522 17.77 -17.54 -9.02
N ASP A 523 17.54 -17.94 -10.27
CA ASP A 523 18.37 -17.54 -11.40
C ASP A 523 17.93 -16.15 -11.90
N THR A 524 18.66 -15.12 -11.50
CA THR A 524 18.38 -13.73 -11.86
C THR A 524 18.59 -13.45 -13.35
N THR A 525 19.28 -14.33 -14.10
CA THR A 525 19.49 -14.17 -15.55
C THR A 525 18.21 -14.36 -16.36
N THR A 526 17.17 -14.94 -15.75
CA THR A 526 15.85 -15.12 -16.35
C THR A 526 15.01 -13.84 -16.40
N VAL A 527 15.47 -12.75 -15.76
CA VAL A 527 14.77 -11.47 -15.71
C VAL A 527 15.67 -10.34 -16.21
N ALA A 528 15.06 -9.25 -16.67
CA ALA A 528 15.80 -8.08 -17.10
C ALA A 528 16.55 -7.43 -15.92
N ASN A 529 17.69 -6.79 -16.22
CA ASN A 529 18.38 -5.96 -15.25
C ASN A 529 17.49 -4.79 -14.81
N GLY A 530 17.56 -4.44 -13.53
CA GLY A 530 16.77 -3.36 -12.94
C GLY A 530 16.07 -3.78 -11.66
N SER A 531 14.97 -3.13 -11.35
CA SER A 531 14.18 -3.39 -10.15
C SER A 531 13.36 -4.68 -10.31
N ALA A 532 13.39 -5.54 -9.29
CA ALA A 532 12.56 -6.72 -9.16
C ALA A 532 11.92 -6.75 -7.77
N LYS A 533 10.69 -7.22 -7.68
CA LYS A 533 9.93 -7.32 -6.43
C LYS A 533 9.92 -8.78 -5.97
N LEU A 534 10.29 -9.03 -4.72
CA LEU A 534 10.29 -10.36 -4.12
C LEU A 534 9.31 -10.42 -2.95
N ARG A 535 8.64 -11.55 -2.80
CA ARG A 535 7.75 -11.85 -1.69
C ARG A 535 7.86 -13.32 -1.33
N ALA A 536 7.74 -13.64 -0.05
CA ALA A 536 7.63 -15.02 0.42
C ALA A 536 6.29 -15.23 1.16
N ILE A 537 5.70 -16.40 0.98
CA ILE A 537 4.43 -16.80 1.57
C ILE A 537 4.63 -18.13 2.29
N ALA A 538 4.33 -18.17 3.58
CA ALA A 538 4.32 -19.40 4.38
C ALA A 538 2.88 -19.91 4.52
N THR A 539 2.70 -21.21 4.36
CA THR A 539 1.44 -21.91 4.68
C THR A 539 1.74 -22.92 5.78
N ASP A 540 0.95 -22.91 6.84
CA ASP A 540 1.09 -23.90 7.91
C ASP A 540 0.27 -25.18 7.64
N ALA A 541 0.35 -26.15 8.53
CA ALA A 541 -0.38 -27.42 8.39
C ALA A 541 -1.91 -27.25 8.62
N GLY A 542 -2.35 -26.12 9.15
CA GLY A 542 -3.76 -25.73 9.26
C GLY A 542 -4.32 -25.09 7.99
N GLY A 543 -3.45 -24.74 7.03
CA GLY A 543 -3.80 -24.00 5.81
C GLY A 543 -3.75 -22.48 5.95
N ASP A 544 -3.34 -21.98 7.12
CA ASP A 544 -3.20 -20.54 7.33
C ASP A 544 -1.98 -19.98 6.63
N VAL A 545 -2.14 -18.79 6.05
CA VAL A 545 -1.16 -18.19 5.15
C VAL A 545 -0.61 -16.89 5.72
N GLY A 546 0.69 -16.83 5.94
CA GLY A 546 1.42 -15.62 6.27
C GLY A 546 2.29 -15.17 5.11
N SER A 547 2.45 -13.87 4.91
CA SER A 547 3.28 -13.36 3.83
C SER A 547 4.16 -12.22 4.28
N THR A 548 5.33 -12.11 3.63
CA THR A 548 6.18 -10.92 3.80
C THR A 548 5.56 -9.72 3.09
N GLY A 549 5.97 -8.51 3.49
CA GLY A 549 5.88 -7.36 2.61
C GLY A 549 6.67 -7.59 1.30
N VAL A 550 6.36 -6.81 0.29
CA VAL A 550 7.12 -6.82 -0.97
C VAL A 550 8.49 -6.18 -0.74
N LEU A 551 9.55 -6.92 -1.03
CA LEU A 551 10.93 -6.44 -0.97
C LEU A 551 11.41 -6.11 -2.38
N THR A 552 11.80 -4.85 -2.60
CA THR A 552 12.40 -4.43 -3.87
C THR A 552 13.91 -4.70 -3.85
N VAL A 553 14.40 -5.38 -4.88
CA VAL A 553 15.83 -5.70 -5.09
C VAL A 553 16.28 -5.18 -6.45
N THR A 554 17.58 -5.04 -6.64
CA THR A 554 18.15 -4.66 -7.94
C THR A 554 18.85 -5.87 -8.56
N VAL A 555 18.43 -6.28 -9.75
CA VAL A 555 19.10 -7.29 -10.56
C VAL A 555 20.11 -6.59 -11.47
N ALA A 556 21.34 -7.06 -11.48
CA ALA A 556 22.44 -6.52 -12.28
C ALA A 556 23.31 -7.65 -12.84
N ASN A 557 22.74 -8.42 -13.74
CA ASN A 557 23.48 -9.47 -14.46
C ASN A 557 24.44 -8.83 -15.46
N THR A 558 25.65 -9.35 -15.51
CA THR A 558 26.54 -9.03 -16.60
C THR A 558 26.00 -9.72 -17.85
N ALA A 559 25.74 -8.99 -18.91
CA ALA A 559 25.38 -9.61 -20.18
C ALA A 559 26.46 -10.65 -20.58
N PRO A 560 26.09 -11.83 -21.06
CA PRO A 560 27.08 -12.76 -21.59
C PRO A 560 27.94 -12.05 -22.62
N ALA A 561 29.24 -12.22 -22.51
CA ALA A 561 30.16 -11.62 -23.49
C ALA A 561 29.78 -12.11 -24.89
N ALA A 562 29.76 -11.20 -25.86
CA ALA A 562 29.50 -11.57 -27.23
C ALA A 562 30.59 -12.53 -27.74
N THR A 563 30.19 -13.48 -28.59
CA THR A 563 31.10 -14.44 -29.22
C THR A 563 31.60 -13.94 -30.57
N LEU A 564 32.75 -14.47 -31.03
CA LEU A 564 33.19 -14.19 -32.40
C LEU A 564 32.14 -14.68 -33.43
N THR A 565 31.49 -15.78 -33.16
CA THR A 565 30.41 -16.30 -34.02
C THR A 565 29.28 -15.30 -34.19
N GLN A 566 28.87 -14.59 -33.09
CA GLN A 566 27.86 -13.53 -33.16
C GLN A 566 28.36 -12.33 -33.96
N VAL A 567 29.59 -11.85 -33.70
CA VAL A 567 30.23 -10.77 -34.47
C VAL A 567 30.36 -11.15 -35.94
N GLN A 568 30.79 -12.37 -36.24
CA GLN A 568 30.92 -12.88 -37.60
C GLN A 568 29.57 -12.87 -38.33
N THR A 569 28.55 -13.45 -37.72
CA THR A 569 27.24 -13.63 -38.37
C THR A 569 26.50 -12.28 -38.54
N ASN A 570 26.56 -11.43 -37.55
CA ASN A 570 25.76 -10.19 -37.52
C ASN A 570 26.50 -8.99 -38.12
N VAL A 571 27.83 -9.01 -38.15
CA VAL A 571 28.64 -7.82 -38.58
C VAL A 571 29.58 -8.17 -39.73
N PHE A 572 30.53 -9.10 -39.51
CA PHE A 572 31.60 -9.29 -40.49
C PHE A 572 31.09 -9.85 -41.79
N THR A 573 30.27 -10.91 -41.74
CA THR A 573 29.73 -11.53 -42.95
C THR A 573 28.82 -10.58 -43.75
N PRO A 574 27.82 -9.91 -43.19
CA PRO A 574 26.89 -9.10 -43.98
C PRO A 574 27.42 -7.72 -44.34
N ARG A 575 28.40 -7.16 -43.55
CA ARG A 575 28.80 -5.76 -43.66
C ARG A 575 30.26 -5.53 -44.11
N CYS A 576 31.16 -6.47 -43.85
CA CYS A 576 32.60 -6.25 -43.94
C CYS A 576 33.29 -7.21 -44.95
N SER A 577 32.91 -8.48 -44.97
CA SER A 577 33.62 -9.53 -45.72
C SER A 577 33.55 -9.37 -47.24
N GLY A 578 32.58 -8.60 -47.75
CA GLY A 578 32.47 -8.30 -49.17
C GLY A 578 33.68 -7.52 -49.69
N CYS A 579 34.21 -6.60 -48.87
CA CYS A 579 35.40 -5.81 -49.22
C CYS A 579 36.70 -6.36 -48.58
N HIS A 580 36.56 -6.86 -47.31
CA HIS A 580 37.69 -7.43 -46.57
C HIS A 580 37.71 -8.94 -46.70
N ASN A 581 38.17 -9.48 -47.84
CA ASN A 581 38.13 -10.89 -48.18
C ASN A 581 39.51 -11.51 -48.47
N GLY A 582 40.59 -10.84 -48.08
CA GLY A 582 41.96 -11.32 -48.24
C GLY A 582 42.49 -11.38 -49.67
N SER A 583 41.64 -11.13 -50.67
CA SER A 583 42.01 -11.31 -52.08
C SER A 583 42.25 -10.02 -52.85
N ASN A 584 42.25 -8.88 -52.20
CA ASN A 584 42.52 -7.59 -52.88
C ASN A 584 43.81 -6.92 -52.37
N PRO A 585 44.99 -7.35 -52.85
CA PRO A 585 46.26 -6.72 -52.49
C PRO A 585 46.58 -5.46 -53.32
N ALA A 586 45.69 -5.06 -54.23
CA ALA A 586 46.20 -4.39 -55.42
C ALA A 586 45.99 -2.88 -55.46
N ASN A 587 45.42 -2.23 -54.48
CA ASN A 587 45.32 -0.77 -54.55
C ASN A 587 45.63 -0.14 -53.22
N GLY A 588 46.83 0.10 -52.89
CA GLY A 588 47.42 0.91 -51.83
C GLY A 588 46.52 1.77 -50.94
N ALA A 589 45.25 1.72 -51.11
CA ALA A 589 44.22 2.45 -50.38
C ALA A 589 43.27 1.56 -49.53
N LEU A 590 43.24 0.25 -49.75
CA LEU A 590 42.52 -0.67 -48.89
C LEU A 590 43.53 -1.55 -48.16
N PRO A 591 43.40 -1.81 -46.86
CA PRO A 591 44.28 -2.74 -46.16
C PRO A 591 44.08 -4.14 -46.72
N GLY A 592 44.80 -4.42 -47.78
CA GLY A 592 44.61 -5.58 -48.68
C GLY A 592 44.97 -6.92 -48.09
N SER A 593 45.27 -7.00 -46.81
CA SER A 593 45.61 -8.25 -46.13
C SER A 593 44.62 -8.63 -45.02
N MET A 594 43.51 -7.89 -44.84
CA MET A 594 42.51 -8.21 -43.84
C MET A 594 41.41 -9.10 -44.45
N ASP A 595 41.19 -10.26 -43.86
CA ASP A 595 40.14 -11.21 -44.28
C ASP A 595 39.11 -11.36 -43.14
N LEU A 596 37.92 -10.82 -43.35
CA LEU A 596 36.79 -10.90 -42.39
C LEU A 596 35.76 -11.95 -42.75
N ARG A 597 36.10 -12.91 -43.62
CA ARG A 597 35.23 -14.06 -43.89
C ARG A 597 35.25 -15.03 -42.72
N ALA A 598 34.16 -15.80 -42.62
CA ALA A 598 34.05 -16.85 -41.61
C ALA A 598 35.23 -17.86 -41.72
N GLY A 599 35.80 -18.19 -40.57
CA GLY A 599 36.97 -19.05 -40.47
C GLY A 599 38.33 -18.33 -40.63
N SER A 600 38.36 -17.14 -41.23
CA SER A 600 39.61 -16.36 -41.47
C SER A 600 39.72 -15.11 -40.55
N SER A 601 38.61 -14.55 -40.11
CA SER A 601 38.54 -13.27 -39.44
C SER A 601 39.40 -13.23 -38.17
N PHE A 602 39.32 -14.27 -37.32
CA PHE A 602 40.10 -14.30 -36.06
C PHE A 602 41.61 -14.09 -36.32
N ALA A 603 42.20 -14.96 -37.14
CA ALA A 603 43.63 -14.91 -37.43
C ALA A 603 44.05 -13.60 -38.17
N SER A 604 43.10 -12.98 -38.87
CA SER A 604 43.33 -11.77 -39.62
C SER A 604 43.34 -10.50 -38.79
N ILE A 605 42.69 -10.51 -37.61
CA ILE A 605 42.53 -9.25 -36.84
C ILE A 605 42.97 -9.33 -35.39
N VAL A 606 42.83 -10.49 -34.70
CA VAL A 606 43.13 -10.57 -33.26
C VAL A 606 44.65 -10.59 -33.01
N SER A 607 45.15 -9.68 -32.24
CA SER A 607 46.58 -9.45 -31.95
C SER A 607 47.42 -9.13 -33.19
N VAL A 608 46.78 -8.72 -34.29
CA VAL A 608 47.47 -8.34 -35.54
C VAL A 608 47.70 -6.83 -35.57
N PRO A 609 48.95 -6.33 -35.80
CA PRO A 609 49.20 -4.90 -35.93
C PRO A 609 48.36 -4.26 -37.05
N SER A 610 47.84 -3.05 -36.80
CA SER A 610 47.18 -2.28 -37.85
C SER A 610 48.22 -1.75 -38.85
N ILE A 611 47.94 -1.85 -40.14
CA ILE A 611 48.77 -1.28 -41.18
C ILE A 611 48.58 0.24 -41.25
N GLU A 612 47.38 0.75 -40.97
CA GLU A 612 47.05 2.17 -41.02
C GLU A 612 47.57 2.93 -39.79
N GLN A 613 47.59 2.25 -38.62
CA GLN A 613 48.06 2.80 -37.35
C GLN A 613 48.95 1.77 -36.66
N SER A 614 50.24 1.77 -36.97
CA SER A 614 51.20 0.75 -36.54
C SER A 614 51.40 0.65 -35.03
N THR A 615 50.98 1.64 -34.27
CA THR A 615 50.98 1.65 -32.80
C THR A 615 49.79 0.90 -32.19
N LEU A 616 48.77 0.59 -32.98
CA LEU A 616 47.56 -0.13 -32.54
C LEU A 616 47.51 -1.51 -33.19
N GLN A 617 46.80 -2.42 -32.50
CA GLN A 617 46.39 -3.70 -33.09
C GLN A 617 45.02 -3.54 -33.77
N ARG A 618 44.73 -4.36 -34.78
CA ARG A 618 43.39 -4.41 -35.39
C ARG A 618 42.34 -4.73 -34.34
N VAL A 619 42.59 -5.77 -33.54
CA VAL A 619 41.84 -6.12 -32.31
C VAL A 619 42.88 -6.42 -31.23
N LYS A 620 42.88 -5.65 -30.15
CA LYS A 620 43.69 -5.90 -28.97
C LYS A 620 42.81 -6.60 -27.92
N PRO A 621 43.07 -7.88 -27.60
CA PRO A 621 42.26 -8.62 -26.60
C PRO A 621 42.14 -7.86 -25.29
N SER A 622 40.94 -7.84 -24.72
CA SER A 622 40.56 -7.16 -23.48
C SER A 622 40.67 -5.62 -23.49
N ASP A 623 40.95 -5.01 -24.65
CA ASP A 623 41.15 -3.58 -24.74
C ASP A 623 40.48 -3.01 -26.03
N PRO A 624 39.17 -2.82 -26.01
CA PRO A 624 38.41 -2.31 -27.15
C PRO A 624 38.83 -0.89 -27.54
N ASP A 625 39.21 -0.03 -26.59
CA ASP A 625 39.56 1.36 -26.84
C ASP A 625 40.91 1.53 -27.55
N ASN A 626 41.79 0.54 -27.47
CA ASN A 626 43.04 0.48 -28.24
C ASN A 626 42.98 -0.56 -29.37
N SER A 627 41.77 -0.96 -29.79
CA SER A 627 41.51 -1.81 -30.94
C SER A 627 41.16 -0.95 -32.15
N TYR A 628 41.99 -0.93 -33.19
CA TYR A 628 41.78 -0.06 -34.34
C TYR A 628 40.47 -0.37 -35.09
N LEU A 629 39.98 -1.59 -35.03
CA LEU A 629 38.67 -1.96 -35.55
C LEU A 629 37.54 -1.11 -34.95
N ILE A 630 37.59 -0.85 -33.65
CA ILE A 630 36.60 -0.01 -32.96
C ILE A 630 36.68 1.42 -33.46
N HIS A 631 37.88 1.99 -33.55
CA HIS A 631 38.10 3.34 -34.10
C HIS A 631 37.50 3.48 -35.50
N LYS A 632 37.69 2.45 -36.36
CA LYS A 632 37.20 2.48 -37.74
C LYS A 632 35.68 2.39 -37.83
N VAL A 633 34.99 1.60 -36.96
CA VAL A 633 33.54 1.49 -37.00
C VAL A 633 32.84 2.66 -36.29
N GLU A 634 33.46 3.26 -35.28
CA GLU A 634 32.97 4.46 -34.59
C GLU A 634 33.26 5.77 -35.33
N GLY A 635 34.26 5.77 -36.23
CA GLY A 635 34.69 6.97 -36.91
C GLY A 635 35.39 7.98 -36.02
N THR A 636 36.17 7.51 -35.02
CA THR A 636 36.85 8.36 -34.03
C THR A 636 37.89 9.26 -34.70
N ALA A 637 38.19 10.41 -34.06
CA ALA A 637 39.23 11.32 -34.57
C ALA A 637 40.57 10.60 -34.65
N GLY A 638 41.30 10.81 -35.76
CA GLY A 638 42.64 10.25 -35.99
C GLY A 638 42.69 8.93 -36.75
N ILE A 639 41.55 8.38 -37.21
CA ILE A 639 41.60 7.25 -38.15
C ILE A 639 42.22 7.65 -39.48
N THR A 640 42.94 6.74 -40.09
CA THR A 640 43.46 6.89 -41.45
C THR A 640 42.37 6.46 -42.45
N GLY A 641 42.07 7.30 -43.44
CA GLY A 641 41.01 7.05 -44.40
C GLY A 641 39.59 7.22 -43.82
N ALA A 642 38.60 6.53 -44.38
CA ALA A 642 37.20 6.70 -44.02
C ALA A 642 36.72 5.77 -42.89
N GLN A 643 35.62 6.17 -42.23
CA GLN A 643 34.88 5.32 -41.31
C GLN A 643 34.34 4.10 -42.03
N MET A 644 34.28 2.97 -41.33
CA MET A 644 33.75 1.70 -41.85
C MET A 644 32.34 1.42 -41.32
N PRO A 645 31.47 0.76 -42.13
CA PRO A 645 31.66 0.36 -43.52
C PRO A 645 31.79 1.54 -44.48
N PHE A 646 32.70 1.43 -45.45
CA PHE A 646 32.98 2.51 -46.40
C PHE A 646 31.72 2.92 -47.19
N GLY A 647 31.38 4.21 -47.12
CA GLY A 647 30.18 4.74 -47.80
C GLY A 647 28.85 4.48 -47.06
N GLY A 648 28.90 3.86 -45.91
CA GLY A 648 27.71 3.58 -45.08
C GLY A 648 26.77 2.50 -45.66
N PRO A 649 25.64 2.25 -45.00
CA PRO A 649 25.27 2.80 -43.72
C PRO A 649 26.23 2.36 -42.61
N PHE A 650 26.57 3.28 -41.70
CA PHE A 650 27.44 2.98 -40.55
C PHE A 650 26.75 2.02 -39.58
N LEU A 651 27.52 1.37 -38.71
CA LEU A 651 26.98 0.49 -37.67
C LEU A 651 26.27 1.33 -36.59
N ASP A 652 25.14 0.83 -36.11
CA ASP A 652 24.47 1.38 -34.95
C ASP A 652 25.21 1.04 -33.65
N GLN A 653 24.94 1.80 -32.58
CA GLN A 653 25.64 1.64 -31.31
C GLN A 653 25.46 0.20 -30.72
N PRO A 654 24.29 -0.46 -30.73
CA PRO A 654 24.15 -1.83 -30.23
C PRO A 654 25.03 -2.84 -31.00
N THR A 655 25.22 -2.64 -32.29
CA THR A 655 26.11 -3.49 -33.10
C THR A 655 27.58 -3.24 -32.73
N ILE A 656 27.97 -2.00 -32.51
CA ILE A 656 29.34 -1.63 -32.06
C ILE A 656 29.58 -2.20 -30.65
N ASP A 657 28.61 -2.09 -29.75
CA ASP A 657 28.67 -2.64 -28.39
C ASP A 657 28.85 -4.16 -28.37
N THR A 658 28.27 -4.87 -29.34
CA THR A 658 28.50 -6.32 -29.54
C THR A 658 29.97 -6.60 -29.86
N ILE A 659 30.60 -5.81 -30.75
CA ILE A 659 32.03 -5.97 -31.05
C ILE A 659 32.88 -5.62 -29.83
N ARG A 660 32.55 -4.54 -29.13
CA ARG A 660 33.24 -4.11 -27.90
C ARG A 660 33.16 -5.19 -26.82
N SER A 661 31.99 -5.78 -26.60
CA SER A 661 31.77 -6.86 -25.63
C SER A 661 32.65 -8.08 -25.94
N TRP A 662 32.71 -8.51 -27.21
CA TRP A 662 33.59 -9.60 -27.62
C TRP A 662 35.08 -9.28 -27.36
N ILE A 663 35.54 -8.06 -27.71
CA ILE A 663 36.92 -7.65 -27.47
C ILE A 663 37.21 -7.59 -25.97
N THR A 664 36.32 -7.01 -25.15
CA THR A 664 36.48 -6.89 -23.69
C THR A 664 36.65 -8.24 -23.04
N SER A 665 35.95 -9.27 -23.54
CA SER A 665 36.07 -10.64 -23.02
C SER A 665 37.35 -11.37 -23.43
N GLY A 666 38.28 -10.68 -24.07
CA GLY A 666 39.57 -11.24 -24.56
C GLY A 666 39.56 -11.61 -26.01
N ALA A 667 38.55 -11.22 -26.78
CA ALA A 667 38.37 -11.56 -28.19
C ALA A 667 38.56 -13.06 -28.49
N PRO A 668 37.87 -13.98 -27.80
CA PRO A 668 38.04 -15.42 -27.98
C PRO A 668 37.58 -15.87 -29.39
N ASN A 669 38.17 -16.98 -29.86
CA ASN A 669 37.77 -17.63 -31.12
C ASN A 669 36.65 -18.65 -30.83
N ASN A 670 35.43 -18.18 -30.58
CA ASN A 670 34.31 -18.99 -30.10
C ASN A 670 33.01 -18.79 -30.90
#